data_802bdd068d81bda6acaaa8e722393e85
#
_entry.id   802bdd068d81bda6acaaa8e722393e85
#
_cell.length_a   1.000
_cell.length_b   1.000
_cell.length_c   1.000
_cell.angle_alpha   90.00
_cell.angle_beta   90.00
_cell.angle_gamma   90.00
#
_symmetry.space_group_name_H-M   'P 1'
#
loop_
_entity.id
_entity.type
_entity.pdbx_description
1 polymer ?
#
loop_
_entity_poly.entity_id
_entity_poly.type
_entity_poly.pdbx_seq_one_letter_code
_entity_poly.pdbx_strand_id
1 'polypeptide(L)'
;MASVEATPGRTPQGPGPGEASTNFPCPVPVPGPGEAEEEEEEEPAEIHLCVLWNSGYLGIAYYDTSDSTIHFMPDAPDHESLKLLQRVLDEIDPQSVVTSAKQDENMTRFLGKLASQEHREPKRPEIIFLPSVDFGLEISKQRLLSGNYSFIPDSMTATEKILFLSSIIPFDCLLTVRALGGLLKFLARRRIGVELEDYNVSVPILGFKKFVLTHLVSIDQDTYSVLQIFKSESHPSVYKVASGLKEGLSLFGSLPTPLPTGILNRCRCKWGEKLLRLWFTRPTQDLGELNSRLDVIQFFLLPQNLDMAQMLHRLLGHIKNVPLILKRMKLSHTKVSDWQVLYKTVYSALGLRDACRSLPQSIQLFRDIAQEFSDDLHHIASLIGKVVDFEGSLAENRFIVLPNIDPEIDEKKRRLMGLPSFLTEVAQKELENLDSRIPSCSVIYIPLIGFLLSIPRLLSMVETSDFEIEGLDFMFLSEEKLHYRSARTKELDALLGDLHCDIRDQETLLMHQLQCQVLARAAVLTRVLDLASRLDVLLALASAARDYGYSRPRYSPRLLGVRIQNGRHPLMELCARTFVPNSAECGGDKGRVKVITGPNSSGKSIYLKQVGLITFMALVGSFVPAEEAEIGAVDAIFTRIHSCESISLGLSTFMIDLNQVDGLALLAAVIRHWLALGPTCPHVFVATNFLSLVQLQLLPQGPLVQYLTMETCEDGNDLVFFYQVCEGVASASHASHTAAQAGLPDKLIARGKEVSDFIRSGKPIQPVKELLKEKQMENCQTLVDKFLKLDLEDPSLDLDIFMSQEVLPAATAVL
;
A
#
# COMPACT_ATOMS: atom_id res chain seq x y z
N MET A 1 11.96 43.96 34.49
CA MET A 1 13.29 44.50 34.74
C MET A 1 14.14 44.10 33.57
N ALA A 2 14.33 45.00 32.64
CA ALA A 2 15.40 45.93 32.39
C ALA A 2 16.63 45.15 31.86
N SER A 3 17.29 45.45 30.79
CA SER A 3 17.47 46.61 29.87
C SER A 3 18.28 46.11 28.66
N VAL A 4 17.94 46.37 27.44
CA VAL A 4 18.39 47.43 26.51
C VAL A 4 19.89 47.79 26.61
N GLU A 5 20.61 47.57 25.49
CA GLU A 5 21.55 48.52 24.96
C GLU A 5 21.87 48.25 23.47
N ALA A 6 21.91 49.33 22.70
CA ALA A 6 22.05 49.37 21.24
C ALA A 6 23.32 50.17 20.82
N THR A 7 23.72 49.94 19.60
CA THR A 7 24.45 50.80 18.63
C THR A 7 25.98 50.88 18.69
N PRO A 8 26.72 51.36 17.60
CA PRO A 8 26.30 51.73 16.25
C PRO A 8 27.25 51.32 15.06
N GLY A 9 26.67 51.34 13.89
CA GLY A 9 27.02 51.61 12.56
C GLY A 9 28.41 51.87 11.95
N ARG A 10 28.52 51.45 10.67
CA ARG A 10 29.31 52.17 9.64
C ARG A 10 28.76 51.87 8.25
N THR A 11 28.55 52.95 7.50
CA THR A 11 28.14 53.06 6.10
C THR A 11 29.36 53.08 5.15
N PRO A 12 29.23 53.25 3.83
CA PRO A 12 29.53 52.28 2.76
C PRO A 12 30.63 52.74 1.80
N GLN A 13 31.13 51.84 0.95
CA GLN A 13 31.85 52.21 -0.28
C GLN A 13 31.37 51.31 -1.44
N GLY A 14 30.91 51.91 -2.51
CA GLY A 14 30.65 51.29 -3.83
C GLY A 14 31.83 51.52 -4.76
N PRO A 15 31.63 51.37 -6.12
CA PRO A 15 31.45 50.08 -6.84
C PRO A 15 32.55 49.85 -7.89
N GLY A 16 32.72 48.63 -8.37
CA GLY A 16 33.52 48.28 -9.56
C GLY A 16 32.71 47.29 -10.47
N PRO A 17 32.94 47.28 -11.76
CA PRO A 17 31.96 46.89 -12.75
C PRO A 17 32.09 45.45 -13.27
N GLY A 18 30.93 44.85 -13.54
CA GLY A 18 30.69 44.03 -14.74
C GLY A 18 30.94 42.53 -14.65
N GLU A 19 29.91 41.74 -14.29
CA GLU A 19 29.70 40.47 -14.96
C GLU A 19 28.18 40.22 -15.05
N ALA A 20 27.75 39.82 -16.25
CA ALA A 20 26.35 39.60 -16.60
C ALA A 20 25.79 38.35 -15.83
N SER A 21 25.00 38.58 -14.79
CA SER A 21 24.21 37.54 -14.16
C SER A 21 22.84 37.46 -14.83
N THR A 22 22.58 36.30 -15.44
CA THR A 22 21.26 35.86 -15.85
C THR A 22 20.35 35.84 -14.66
N ASN A 23 19.36 36.72 -14.59
CA ASN A 23 18.33 36.75 -13.57
C ASN A 23 17.44 35.52 -13.70
N PHE A 24 17.64 34.52 -12.82
CA PHE A 24 16.63 33.54 -12.47
C PHE A 24 15.66 34.20 -11.47
N PRO A 25 14.36 34.03 -11.61
CA PRO A 25 13.41 34.52 -10.64
C PRO A 25 13.66 33.83 -9.28
N CYS A 26 13.63 34.61 -8.19
CA CYS A 26 13.78 34.16 -6.81
C CYS A 26 12.86 32.97 -6.51
N PRO A 27 13.35 31.98 -5.76
CA PRO A 27 12.49 30.91 -5.30
C PRO A 27 11.43 31.48 -4.33
N VAL A 28 10.17 31.12 -4.57
CA VAL A 28 9.05 31.36 -3.63
C VAL A 28 9.47 30.79 -2.26
N PRO A 29 9.23 31.49 -1.14
CA PRO A 29 9.56 30.98 0.18
C PRO A 29 8.86 29.64 0.41
N VAL A 30 9.65 28.63 0.75
CA VAL A 30 9.11 27.31 1.15
C VAL A 30 8.44 27.50 2.51
N PRO A 31 7.13 27.19 2.68
CA PRO A 31 6.48 27.18 3.97
C PRO A 31 7.22 26.21 4.90
N GLY A 32 7.39 26.59 6.17
CA GLY A 32 8.04 25.76 7.18
C GLY A 32 7.28 24.43 7.42
N PRO A 33 7.92 23.44 8.07
CA PRO A 33 7.31 22.15 8.35
C PRO A 33 6.22 22.30 9.44
N GLY A 34 4.96 22.48 9.04
CA GLY A 34 3.87 22.69 9.99
C GLY A 34 2.46 22.70 9.42
N GLU A 35 2.29 22.75 8.10
CA GLU A 35 0.96 22.59 7.52
C GLU A 35 0.73 21.08 7.27
N ALA A 36 -0.07 20.46 8.15
CA ALA A 36 -0.67 19.16 7.88
C ALA A 36 -1.56 19.34 6.64
N GLU A 37 -1.05 18.93 5.46
CA GLU A 37 -1.88 18.74 4.28
C GLU A 37 -2.93 17.69 4.70
N GLU A 38 -4.22 18.05 4.68
CA GLU A 38 -5.32 17.11 4.86
C GLU A 38 -5.10 15.99 3.82
N GLU A 39 -4.78 14.79 4.31
CA GLU A 39 -4.73 13.60 3.46
C GLU A 39 -6.17 13.34 3.01
N GLU A 40 -6.49 13.74 1.77
CA GLU A 40 -7.75 13.35 1.17
C GLU A 40 -7.84 11.82 1.19
N GLU A 41 -8.94 11.28 1.73
CA GLU A 41 -9.27 9.87 1.66
C GLU A 41 -9.30 9.48 0.18
N GLU A 42 -8.30 8.72 -0.27
CA GLU A 42 -8.27 8.18 -1.62
C GLU A 42 -9.37 7.11 -1.70
N GLU A 43 -10.24 7.20 -2.70
CA GLU A 43 -11.16 6.12 -3.03
C GLU A 43 -10.39 4.81 -3.18
N PRO A 44 -10.88 3.69 -2.63
CA PRO A 44 -10.21 2.40 -2.75
C PRO A 44 -9.98 2.07 -4.23
N ALA A 45 -8.77 1.68 -4.57
CA ALA A 45 -8.40 1.32 -5.94
C ALA A 45 -9.25 0.12 -6.41
N GLU A 46 -9.96 0.28 -7.52
CA GLU A 46 -10.73 -0.77 -8.16
C GLU A 46 -9.96 -1.30 -9.37
N ILE A 47 -9.84 -2.63 -9.47
CA ILE A 47 -9.19 -3.27 -10.60
C ILE A 47 -10.23 -4.11 -11.36
N HIS A 48 -10.30 -3.88 -12.66
CA HIS A 48 -11.21 -4.58 -13.58
C HIS A 48 -10.42 -5.41 -14.57
N LEU A 49 -10.52 -6.73 -14.45
CA LEU A 49 -9.77 -7.69 -15.24
C LEU A 49 -10.62 -8.22 -16.40
N CYS A 50 -10.06 -8.23 -17.59
CA CYS A 50 -10.65 -8.92 -18.75
C CYS A 50 -9.77 -10.09 -19.15
N VAL A 51 -10.35 -11.28 -19.26
CA VAL A 51 -9.61 -12.51 -19.55
C VAL A 51 -10.29 -13.31 -20.66
N LEU A 52 -9.47 -13.83 -21.58
CA LEU A 52 -9.86 -14.78 -22.63
C LEU A 52 -8.88 -15.94 -22.65
N TRP A 53 -9.38 -17.16 -22.65
CA TRP A 53 -8.60 -18.38 -22.85
C TRP A 53 -9.09 -19.11 -24.07
N ASN A 54 -8.16 -19.53 -24.92
CA ASN A 54 -8.48 -20.29 -26.11
C ASN A 54 -7.31 -21.18 -26.53
N SER A 55 -7.56 -22.47 -26.70
CA SER A 55 -6.59 -23.43 -27.25
C SER A 55 -5.22 -23.44 -26.54
N GLY A 56 -5.23 -23.34 -25.19
CA GLY A 56 -4.01 -23.38 -24.40
C GLY A 56 -3.27 -22.04 -24.31
N TYR A 57 -3.85 -20.95 -24.76
CA TYR A 57 -3.31 -19.59 -24.63
C TYR A 57 -4.27 -18.68 -23.87
N LEU A 58 -3.70 -17.77 -23.11
CA LEU A 58 -4.37 -16.81 -22.26
C LEU A 58 -4.06 -15.38 -22.74
N GLY A 59 -5.09 -14.58 -22.97
CA GLY A 59 -5.00 -13.14 -23.22
C GLY A 59 -5.62 -12.37 -22.07
N ILE A 60 -4.86 -11.43 -21.50
CA ILE A 60 -5.24 -10.69 -20.30
C ILE A 60 -5.06 -9.19 -20.50
N ALA A 61 -6.03 -8.42 -20.02
CA ALA A 61 -5.92 -6.99 -19.85
C ALA A 61 -6.68 -6.56 -18.58
N TYR A 62 -6.14 -5.60 -17.80
CA TYR A 62 -6.86 -5.03 -16.67
C TYR A 62 -6.71 -3.51 -16.63
N TYR A 63 -7.69 -2.85 -16.04
CA TYR A 63 -7.71 -1.42 -15.78
C TYR A 63 -7.60 -1.18 -14.29
N ASP A 64 -6.66 -0.34 -13.88
CA ASP A 64 -6.48 0.11 -12.51
C ASP A 64 -7.00 1.55 -12.38
N THR A 65 -8.02 1.76 -11.54
CA THR A 65 -8.61 3.08 -11.33
C THR A 65 -7.68 4.04 -10.59
N SER A 66 -6.67 3.52 -9.88
CA SER A 66 -5.73 4.32 -9.08
C SER A 66 -4.75 5.12 -9.93
N ASP A 67 -4.29 4.57 -11.06
CA ASP A 67 -3.40 5.23 -12.01
C ASP A 67 -4.08 5.51 -13.35
N SER A 68 -5.34 5.08 -13.51
CA SER A 68 -6.12 5.20 -14.75
C SER A 68 -5.39 4.64 -15.97
N THR A 69 -4.61 3.57 -15.80
CA THR A 69 -3.89 2.90 -16.90
C THR A 69 -4.46 1.51 -17.19
N ILE A 70 -4.31 1.09 -18.43
CA ILE A 70 -4.63 -0.26 -18.86
C ILE A 70 -3.34 -1.07 -18.92
N HIS A 71 -3.31 -2.15 -18.16
CA HIS A 71 -2.23 -3.12 -18.16
C HIS A 71 -2.62 -4.33 -18.99
N PHE A 72 -1.68 -4.87 -19.77
CA PHE A 72 -1.93 -6.05 -20.60
C PHE A 72 -0.73 -6.98 -20.62
N MET A 73 -1.01 -8.27 -20.76
CA MET A 73 0.00 -9.31 -20.92
C MET A 73 -0.12 -9.88 -22.35
N PRO A 74 0.98 -10.02 -23.10
CA PRO A 74 0.99 -10.71 -24.39
C PRO A 74 0.43 -12.13 -24.25
N ASP A 75 -0.09 -12.69 -25.34
CA ASP A 75 -0.63 -14.06 -25.35
C ASP A 75 0.36 -15.04 -24.73
N ALA A 76 -0.02 -15.65 -23.60
CA ALA A 76 0.84 -16.54 -22.83
C ALA A 76 0.26 -17.96 -22.83
N PRO A 77 1.11 -19.01 -22.92
CA PRO A 77 0.63 -20.38 -22.79
C PRO A 77 0.16 -20.65 -21.37
N ASP A 78 -1.04 -21.18 -21.22
CA ASP A 78 -1.58 -21.69 -19.97
C ASP A 78 -2.30 -23.01 -20.21
N HIS A 79 -1.91 -24.02 -19.44
CA HIS A 79 -2.46 -25.36 -19.56
C HIS A 79 -3.95 -25.41 -19.11
N GLU A 80 -4.63 -26.52 -19.37
CA GLU A 80 -6.03 -26.75 -18.98
C GLU A 80 -6.31 -26.53 -17.48
N SER A 81 -5.28 -26.61 -16.64
CA SER A 81 -5.37 -26.34 -15.21
C SER A 81 -5.46 -24.85 -14.84
N LEU A 82 -5.25 -23.93 -15.81
CA LEU A 82 -5.32 -22.47 -15.67
C LEU A 82 -4.51 -21.91 -14.50
N LYS A 83 -3.28 -22.44 -14.30
CA LYS A 83 -2.40 -22.04 -13.20
C LYS A 83 -1.90 -20.61 -13.34
N LEU A 84 -1.62 -20.18 -14.58
CA LEU A 84 -1.20 -18.80 -14.84
C LEU A 84 -2.35 -17.82 -14.53
N LEU A 85 -3.58 -18.17 -14.95
CA LEU A 85 -4.75 -17.36 -14.63
C LEU A 85 -4.99 -17.28 -13.12
N GLN A 86 -4.86 -18.40 -12.39
CA GLN A 86 -4.99 -18.40 -10.93
C GLN A 86 -3.96 -17.46 -10.29
N ARG A 87 -2.71 -17.52 -10.73
CA ARG A 87 -1.65 -16.63 -10.26
C ARG A 87 -1.95 -15.16 -10.53
N VAL A 88 -2.45 -14.84 -11.74
CA VAL A 88 -2.86 -13.47 -12.10
C VAL A 88 -3.97 -12.97 -11.18
N LEU A 89 -4.97 -13.79 -10.88
CA LEU A 89 -6.07 -13.44 -10.00
C LEU A 89 -5.60 -13.22 -8.55
N ASP A 90 -4.70 -14.08 -8.07
CA ASP A 90 -4.15 -13.97 -6.71
C ASP A 90 -3.26 -12.74 -6.54
N GLU A 91 -2.60 -12.29 -7.61
CA GLU A 91 -1.69 -11.16 -7.60
C GLU A 91 -2.40 -9.81 -7.79
N ILE A 92 -3.35 -9.74 -8.72
CA ILE A 92 -4.04 -8.51 -9.10
C ILE A 92 -5.20 -8.23 -8.15
N ASP A 93 -5.84 -9.27 -7.58
CA ASP A 93 -7.02 -9.20 -6.71
C ASP A 93 -8.13 -8.32 -7.31
N PRO A 94 -8.66 -8.67 -8.52
CA PRO A 94 -9.58 -7.82 -9.24
C PRO A 94 -10.96 -7.79 -8.58
N GLN A 95 -11.61 -6.64 -8.60
CA GLN A 95 -12.98 -6.48 -8.14
C GLN A 95 -14.00 -7.07 -9.12
N SER A 96 -13.67 -7.04 -10.42
CA SER A 96 -14.49 -7.68 -11.45
C SER A 96 -13.65 -8.45 -12.48
N VAL A 97 -14.17 -9.59 -12.92
CA VAL A 97 -13.59 -10.40 -13.98
C VAL A 97 -14.55 -10.43 -15.16
N VAL A 98 -14.13 -9.82 -16.26
CA VAL A 98 -14.90 -9.72 -17.51
C VAL A 98 -14.44 -10.80 -18.47
N THR A 99 -15.37 -11.53 -19.07
CA THR A 99 -15.03 -12.57 -20.04
C THR A 99 -16.15 -12.75 -21.07
N SER A 100 -15.88 -13.56 -22.12
CA SER A 100 -16.87 -13.83 -23.18
C SER A 100 -17.94 -14.80 -22.68
N ALA A 101 -19.19 -14.60 -23.10
CA ALA A 101 -20.29 -15.54 -22.82
C ALA A 101 -20.06 -16.91 -23.46
N LYS A 102 -19.29 -16.99 -24.55
CA LYS A 102 -18.91 -18.26 -25.17
C LYS A 102 -17.53 -18.67 -24.66
N GLN A 103 -17.50 -19.58 -23.69
CA GLN A 103 -16.30 -20.08 -23.04
C GLN A 103 -16.12 -21.58 -23.29
N ASP A 104 -14.87 -22.04 -23.12
CA ASP A 104 -14.53 -23.44 -23.07
C ASP A 104 -14.92 -24.06 -21.71
N GLU A 105 -15.12 -25.41 -21.68
CA GLU A 105 -15.52 -26.13 -20.45
C GLU A 105 -14.52 -25.92 -19.30
N ASN A 106 -13.22 -25.88 -19.56
CA ASN A 106 -12.19 -25.71 -18.57
C ASN A 106 -12.28 -24.33 -17.90
N MET A 107 -12.48 -23.29 -18.69
CA MET A 107 -12.67 -21.91 -18.19
C MET A 107 -13.99 -21.79 -17.42
N THR A 108 -15.07 -22.40 -17.92
CA THR A 108 -16.37 -22.40 -17.23
C THR A 108 -16.28 -23.08 -15.87
N ARG A 109 -15.59 -24.23 -15.80
CA ARG A 109 -15.37 -24.97 -14.55
C ARG A 109 -14.50 -24.18 -13.57
N PHE A 110 -13.48 -23.50 -14.07
CA PHE A 110 -12.60 -22.65 -13.27
C PHE A 110 -13.36 -21.45 -12.67
N LEU A 111 -14.13 -20.73 -13.50
CA LEU A 111 -14.96 -19.60 -13.03
C LEU A 111 -16.03 -20.05 -12.03
N GLY A 112 -16.64 -21.24 -12.24
CA GLY A 112 -17.58 -21.85 -11.29
C GLY A 112 -16.95 -22.12 -9.92
N LYS A 113 -15.71 -22.63 -9.89
CA LYS A 113 -14.96 -22.82 -8.65
C LYS A 113 -14.64 -21.47 -7.98
N LEU A 114 -14.25 -20.46 -8.75
CA LEU A 114 -13.97 -19.12 -8.24
C LEU A 114 -15.22 -18.50 -7.59
N ALA A 115 -16.39 -18.72 -8.18
CA ALA A 115 -17.67 -18.24 -7.66
C ALA A 115 -18.14 -18.99 -6.39
N SER A 116 -17.76 -20.27 -6.21
CA SER A 116 -18.25 -21.15 -5.12
C SER A 116 -17.38 -21.14 -3.86
N GLN A 117 -16.19 -20.51 -3.85
CA GLN A 117 -15.32 -20.46 -2.68
C GLN A 117 -15.88 -19.52 -1.61
N GLU A 118 -16.49 -20.05 -0.53
CA GLU A 118 -17.19 -19.28 0.51
C GLU A 118 -16.30 -18.55 1.53
N HIS A 119 -15.01 -18.83 1.59
CA HIS A 119 -14.12 -18.39 2.68
C HIS A 119 -12.95 -17.48 2.24
N ARG A 120 -13.07 -16.79 1.10
CA ARG A 120 -12.01 -15.87 0.67
C ARG A 120 -12.31 -14.45 1.16
N GLU A 121 -11.55 -13.94 2.13
CA GLU A 121 -11.39 -12.51 2.37
C GLU A 121 -10.14 -12.04 1.59
N PRO A 122 -10.21 -11.03 0.78
CA PRO A 122 -11.22 -10.00 0.56
C PRO A 122 -12.29 -10.38 -0.49
N LYS A 123 -13.25 -9.48 -0.72
CA LYS A 123 -14.47 -9.66 -1.52
C LYS A 123 -14.25 -10.46 -2.82
N ARG A 124 -15.20 -11.37 -3.12
CA ARG A 124 -15.23 -12.14 -4.37
C ARG A 124 -15.28 -11.21 -5.58
N PRO A 125 -14.51 -11.48 -6.65
CA PRO A 125 -14.66 -10.71 -7.89
C PRO A 125 -16.04 -10.95 -8.52
N GLU A 126 -16.68 -9.88 -8.98
CA GLU A 126 -17.90 -9.97 -9.80
C GLU A 126 -17.54 -10.55 -11.17
N ILE A 127 -18.12 -11.71 -11.52
CA ILE A 127 -17.88 -12.33 -12.85
C ILE A 127 -18.92 -11.80 -13.83
N ILE A 128 -18.43 -11.15 -14.89
CA ILE A 128 -19.28 -10.49 -15.89
C ILE A 128 -19.08 -11.11 -17.25
N PHE A 129 -20.18 -11.59 -17.85
CA PHE A 129 -20.18 -12.16 -19.18
C PHE A 129 -20.64 -11.14 -20.22
N LEU A 130 -19.79 -10.84 -21.20
CA LEU A 130 -20.15 -10.03 -22.35
C LEU A 130 -20.43 -10.90 -23.59
N PRO A 131 -21.26 -10.44 -24.53
CA PRO A 131 -21.49 -11.14 -25.79
C PRO A 131 -20.20 -11.44 -26.54
N SER A 132 -20.08 -12.62 -27.13
CA SER A 132 -18.85 -13.03 -27.85
C SER A 132 -18.53 -12.14 -29.06
N VAL A 133 -19.51 -11.44 -29.60
CA VAL A 133 -19.34 -10.45 -30.67
C VAL A 133 -18.49 -9.28 -30.23
N ASP A 134 -18.58 -8.88 -28.95
CA ASP A 134 -17.82 -7.78 -28.40
C ASP A 134 -16.30 -8.06 -28.34
N PHE A 135 -15.92 -9.32 -28.44
CA PHE A 135 -14.54 -9.81 -28.49
C PHE A 135 -14.07 -10.13 -29.91
N GLY A 136 -14.80 -9.69 -30.94
CA GLY A 136 -14.36 -9.84 -32.32
C GLY A 136 -13.02 -9.11 -32.56
N LEU A 137 -12.07 -9.74 -33.28
CA LEU A 137 -10.73 -9.19 -33.48
C LEU A 137 -10.78 -7.82 -34.18
N GLU A 138 -11.48 -7.71 -35.29
CA GLU A 138 -11.58 -6.45 -36.05
C GLU A 138 -12.33 -5.35 -35.26
N ILE A 139 -13.36 -5.72 -34.52
CA ILE A 139 -14.11 -4.81 -33.65
C ILE A 139 -13.19 -4.31 -32.52
N SER A 140 -12.38 -5.20 -31.95
CA SER A 140 -11.44 -4.86 -30.88
C SER A 140 -10.33 -3.92 -31.39
N LYS A 141 -9.77 -4.21 -32.57
CA LYS A 141 -8.79 -3.32 -33.24
C LYS A 141 -9.39 -1.95 -33.52
N GLN A 142 -10.59 -1.91 -34.05
CA GLN A 142 -11.29 -0.65 -34.34
C GLN A 142 -11.52 0.17 -33.06
N ARG A 143 -11.96 -0.46 -31.96
CA ARG A 143 -12.12 0.24 -30.67
C ARG A 143 -10.82 0.83 -30.14
N LEU A 144 -9.72 0.05 -30.22
CA LEU A 144 -8.40 0.51 -29.80
C LEU A 144 -7.92 1.72 -30.65
N LEU A 145 -8.10 1.65 -31.96
CA LEU A 145 -7.64 2.71 -32.88
C LEU A 145 -8.52 3.96 -32.86
N SER A 146 -9.84 3.79 -32.65
CA SER A 146 -10.79 4.91 -32.59
C SER A 146 -10.88 5.57 -31.21
N GLY A 147 -10.30 4.97 -30.16
CA GLY A 147 -10.36 5.51 -28.81
C GLY A 147 -9.73 6.91 -28.73
N ASN A 148 -10.34 7.81 -27.95
CA ASN A 148 -9.76 9.11 -27.64
C ASN A 148 -8.93 9.02 -26.36
N TYR A 149 -7.60 8.95 -26.50
CA TYR A 149 -6.66 8.81 -25.39
C TYR A 149 -5.97 10.14 -25.10
N SER A 150 -6.02 10.61 -23.86
CA SER A 150 -5.47 11.91 -23.44
C SER A 150 -3.95 12.05 -23.66
N PHE A 151 -3.24 10.92 -23.65
CA PHE A 151 -1.78 10.88 -23.83
C PHE A 151 -1.34 10.89 -25.30
N ILE A 152 -2.30 10.88 -26.24
CA ILE A 152 -2.04 11.02 -27.67
C ILE A 152 -2.43 12.45 -28.08
N PRO A 153 -1.48 13.27 -28.57
CA PRO A 153 -1.78 14.63 -29.02
C PRO A 153 -2.80 14.66 -30.16
N ASP A 154 -3.74 15.58 -30.10
CA ASP A 154 -4.75 15.78 -31.16
C ASP A 154 -4.15 16.17 -32.52
N SER A 155 -2.91 16.67 -32.53
CA SER A 155 -2.15 17.01 -33.72
C SER A 155 -1.67 15.81 -34.53
N MET A 156 -1.69 14.59 -33.96
CA MET A 156 -1.28 13.36 -34.65
C MET A 156 -2.27 12.97 -35.73
N THR A 157 -1.76 12.66 -36.89
CA THR A 157 -2.56 12.08 -38.00
C THR A 157 -3.03 10.66 -37.62
N ALA A 158 -4.09 10.17 -38.27
CA ALA A 158 -4.61 8.82 -38.03
C ALA A 158 -3.54 7.73 -38.23
N THR A 159 -2.65 7.91 -39.20
CA THR A 159 -1.54 6.98 -39.47
C THR A 159 -0.49 6.98 -38.36
N GLU A 160 -0.10 8.15 -37.89
CA GLU A 160 0.85 8.29 -36.77
C GLU A 160 0.27 7.70 -35.48
N LYS A 161 -1.02 7.90 -35.21
CA LYS A 161 -1.72 7.28 -34.06
C LYS A 161 -1.68 5.75 -34.14
N ILE A 162 -1.91 5.18 -35.34
CA ILE A 162 -1.82 3.72 -35.54
C ILE A 162 -0.39 3.22 -35.26
N LEU A 163 0.62 3.89 -35.79
CA LEU A 163 2.03 3.54 -35.59
C LEU A 163 2.41 3.65 -34.10
N PHE A 164 1.99 4.71 -33.43
CA PHE A 164 2.22 4.91 -32.01
C PHE A 164 1.59 3.81 -31.17
N LEU A 165 0.32 3.51 -31.38
CA LEU A 165 -0.37 2.42 -30.66
C LEU A 165 0.23 1.06 -30.96
N SER A 166 0.69 0.81 -32.20
CA SER A 166 1.35 -0.44 -32.59
C SER A 166 2.73 -0.62 -31.94
N SER A 167 3.39 0.46 -31.55
CA SER A 167 4.65 0.38 -30.79
C SER A 167 4.45 -0.07 -29.33
N ILE A 168 3.26 0.18 -28.78
CA ILE A 168 2.93 -0.16 -27.38
C ILE A 168 2.19 -1.50 -27.30
N ILE A 169 1.15 -1.68 -28.14
CA ILE A 169 0.25 -2.84 -28.16
C ILE A 169 0.69 -3.83 -29.23
N PRO A 170 1.03 -5.08 -28.90
CA PRO A 170 1.38 -6.09 -29.86
C PRO A 170 0.11 -6.61 -30.58
N PHE A 171 -0.25 -6.02 -31.71
CA PHE A 171 -1.45 -6.41 -32.48
C PHE A 171 -1.37 -7.83 -33.07
N ASP A 172 -0.22 -8.48 -33.00
CA ASP A 172 -0.02 -9.88 -33.35
C ASP A 172 -0.53 -10.84 -32.26
N CYS A 173 -0.66 -10.38 -31.01
CA CYS A 173 -1.22 -11.13 -29.89
C CYS A 173 -2.76 -11.07 -29.93
N LEU A 174 -3.36 -12.03 -30.64
CA LEU A 174 -4.78 -11.99 -30.98
C LEU A 174 -5.71 -12.00 -29.77
N LEU A 175 -5.40 -12.82 -28.74
CA LEU A 175 -6.22 -12.92 -27.55
C LEU A 175 -6.11 -11.67 -26.68
N THR A 176 -4.92 -11.13 -26.54
CA THR A 176 -4.67 -9.88 -25.81
C THR A 176 -5.40 -8.71 -26.45
N VAL A 177 -5.36 -8.57 -27.78
CA VAL A 177 -6.09 -7.51 -28.50
C VAL A 177 -7.60 -7.64 -28.29
N ARG A 178 -8.13 -8.86 -28.31
CA ARG A 178 -9.56 -9.15 -28.05
C ARG A 178 -9.92 -8.86 -26.60
N ALA A 179 -9.06 -9.19 -25.63
CA ALA A 179 -9.27 -8.89 -24.23
C ALA A 179 -9.26 -7.36 -23.98
N LEU A 180 -8.31 -6.63 -24.58
CA LEU A 180 -8.27 -5.17 -24.54
C LEU A 180 -9.55 -4.54 -25.11
N GLY A 181 -10.01 -5.01 -26.26
CA GLY A 181 -11.26 -4.53 -26.88
C GLY A 181 -12.50 -4.81 -26.04
N GLY A 182 -12.55 -5.97 -25.37
CA GLY A 182 -13.61 -6.33 -24.43
C GLY A 182 -13.58 -5.47 -23.17
N LEU A 183 -12.38 -5.22 -22.62
CA LEU A 183 -12.20 -4.32 -21.47
C LEU A 183 -12.66 -2.90 -21.79
N LEU A 184 -12.24 -2.34 -22.90
CA LEU A 184 -12.69 -1.00 -23.33
C LEU A 184 -14.22 -0.91 -23.47
N LYS A 185 -14.86 -1.96 -24.01
CA LYS A 185 -16.33 -2.02 -24.09
C LYS A 185 -16.97 -2.05 -22.71
N PHE A 186 -16.41 -2.82 -21.80
CA PHE A 186 -16.89 -2.90 -20.42
C PHE A 186 -16.77 -1.55 -19.71
N LEU A 187 -15.60 -0.91 -19.76
CA LEU A 187 -15.33 0.38 -19.15
C LEU A 187 -16.29 1.45 -19.68
N ALA A 188 -16.48 1.51 -20.98
CA ALA A 188 -17.42 2.45 -21.64
C ALA A 188 -18.88 2.20 -21.23
N ARG A 189 -19.29 0.93 -21.03
CA ARG A 189 -20.66 0.58 -20.64
C ARG A 189 -20.93 0.90 -19.16
N ARG A 190 -19.97 0.62 -18.27
CA ARG A 190 -20.09 0.86 -16.82
C ARG A 190 -19.73 2.29 -16.42
N ARG A 191 -19.12 3.07 -17.34
CA ARG A 191 -18.65 4.45 -17.10
C ARG A 191 -17.79 4.56 -15.83
N ILE A 192 -16.87 3.63 -15.67
CA ILE A 192 -16.05 3.52 -14.45
C ILE A 192 -15.20 4.77 -14.28
N GLY A 193 -15.26 5.36 -13.08
CA GLY A 193 -14.52 6.59 -12.74
C GLY A 193 -15.05 7.86 -13.41
N VAL A 194 -16.29 7.85 -13.92
CA VAL A 194 -16.98 9.04 -14.50
C VAL A 194 -18.28 9.24 -13.77
N GLU A 195 -18.58 10.46 -13.34
CA GLU A 195 -19.84 10.80 -12.68
C GLU A 195 -21.03 10.63 -13.64
N LEU A 196 -22.20 10.32 -13.08
CA LEU A 196 -23.41 10.05 -13.88
C LEU A 196 -23.86 11.27 -14.68
N GLU A 197 -23.57 12.46 -14.20
CA GLU A 197 -23.99 13.74 -14.79
C GLU A 197 -23.13 14.14 -16.00
N ASP A 198 -21.92 13.59 -16.13
CA ASP A 198 -20.95 13.91 -17.19
C ASP A 198 -21.20 13.12 -18.50
N TYR A 199 -22.30 13.36 -19.18
CA TYR A 199 -22.74 12.59 -20.34
C TYR A 199 -21.71 12.51 -21.49
N ASN A 200 -20.85 13.50 -21.66
CA ASN A 200 -19.90 13.61 -22.78
C ASN A 200 -18.48 13.17 -22.42
N VAL A 201 -18.22 12.80 -21.17
CA VAL A 201 -16.89 12.44 -20.70
C VAL A 201 -16.64 10.93 -20.84
N SER A 202 -15.54 10.56 -21.47
CA SER A 202 -15.10 9.17 -21.58
C SER A 202 -14.28 8.77 -20.36
N VAL A 203 -14.27 7.46 -20.06
CA VAL A 203 -13.41 6.88 -19.00
C VAL A 203 -11.96 7.36 -19.19
N PRO A 204 -11.31 7.91 -18.14
CA PRO A 204 -9.96 8.39 -18.23
C PRO A 204 -8.97 7.24 -18.43
N ILE A 205 -8.23 7.23 -19.54
CA ILE A 205 -7.16 6.27 -19.82
C ILE A 205 -5.89 7.09 -20.05
N LEU A 206 -4.93 7.00 -19.11
CA LEU A 206 -3.69 7.76 -19.12
C LEU A 206 -2.53 7.02 -19.78
N GLY A 207 -2.68 5.72 -20.07
CA GLY A 207 -1.65 4.94 -20.73
C GLY A 207 -1.98 3.46 -20.89
N PHE A 208 -1.15 2.78 -21.68
CA PHE A 208 -1.09 1.33 -21.81
C PHE A 208 0.26 0.84 -21.29
N LYS A 209 0.25 -0.10 -20.36
CA LYS A 209 1.47 -0.70 -19.78
C LYS A 209 1.49 -2.21 -20.02
N LYS A 210 2.60 -2.68 -20.55
CA LYS A 210 2.83 -4.13 -20.70
C LYS A 210 3.34 -4.68 -19.37
N PHE A 211 2.77 -5.80 -18.91
CA PHE A 211 3.33 -6.58 -17.81
C PHE A 211 3.61 -8.02 -18.26
N VAL A 212 4.56 -8.67 -17.62
CA VAL A 212 4.97 -10.04 -17.94
C VAL A 212 5.20 -10.75 -16.60
N LEU A 213 4.73 -11.99 -16.50
CA LEU A 213 4.89 -12.83 -15.32
C LEU A 213 5.94 -13.93 -15.51
N THR A 214 6.84 -13.77 -16.49
CA THR A 214 7.98 -14.65 -16.72
C THR A 214 9.10 -14.30 -15.75
N HIS A 215 9.88 -15.30 -15.36
CA HIS A 215 11.01 -15.15 -14.42
C HIS A 215 10.64 -14.67 -13.01
N LEU A 216 9.40 -14.88 -12.58
CA LEU A 216 8.98 -14.58 -11.21
C LEU A 216 9.09 -15.82 -10.33
N VAL A 217 9.45 -15.60 -9.07
CA VAL A 217 9.47 -16.64 -8.04
C VAL A 217 8.04 -16.88 -7.55
N SER A 218 7.64 -18.14 -7.44
CA SER A 218 6.32 -18.52 -6.96
C SER A 218 6.29 -18.53 -5.42
N ILE A 219 5.37 -17.78 -4.83
CA ILE A 219 5.15 -17.72 -3.38
C ILE A 219 3.66 -17.79 -3.12
N ASP A 220 3.23 -18.67 -2.21
CA ASP A 220 1.82 -18.78 -1.85
C ASP A 220 1.45 -17.81 -0.71
N GLN A 221 0.15 -17.58 -0.53
CA GLN A 221 -0.39 -16.65 0.47
C GLN A 221 -0.02 -17.04 1.90
N ASP A 222 0.03 -18.36 2.17
CA ASP A 222 0.45 -18.87 3.47
C ASP A 222 1.89 -18.48 3.79
N THR A 223 2.77 -18.57 2.79
CA THR A 223 4.18 -18.18 2.94
C THR A 223 4.33 -16.66 3.22
N TYR A 224 3.58 -15.80 2.52
CA TYR A 224 3.56 -14.37 2.83
C TYR A 224 3.13 -14.10 4.28
N SER A 225 2.11 -14.82 4.76
CA SER A 225 1.59 -14.69 6.12
C SER A 225 2.60 -15.19 7.15
N VAL A 226 3.12 -16.41 6.98
CA VAL A 226 4.05 -17.08 7.91
C VAL A 226 5.37 -16.31 8.04
N LEU A 227 5.90 -15.78 6.94
CA LEU A 227 7.11 -14.96 6.93
C LEU A 227 6.85 -13.52 7.38
N GLN A 228 5.62 -13.13 7.67
CA GLN A 228 5.23 -11.78 8.11
C GLN A 228 5.73 -10.70 7.15
N ILE A 229 5.51 -10.93 5.85
CA ILE A 229 5.99 -10.00 4.82
C ILE A 229 5.12 -8.73 4.81
N PHE A 230 3.79 -8.87 4.74
CA PHE A 230 2.85 -7.74 4.72
C PHE A 230 2.02 -7.58 6.00
N LYS A 231 1.70 -8.70 6.66
CA LYS A 231 0.87 -8.70 7.87
C LYS A 231 1.73 -8.86 9.11
N SER A 232 1.47 -8.03 10.09
CA SER A 232 1.95 -8.22 11.46
C SER A 232 1.04 -9.22 12.20
N GLU A 233 1.60 -10.02 13.08
CA GLU A 233 0.80 -10.78 14.03
C GLU A 233 0.17 -9.82 15.03
N SER A 234 -1.16 -9.77 15.09
CA SER A 234 -1.88 -9.01 16.10
C SER A 234 -2.15 -9.89 17.33
N HIS A 235 -1.88 -9.34 18.53
CA HIS A 235 -2.22 -10.06 19.76
C HIS A 235 -3.74 -10.14 19.89
N PRO A 236 -4.31 -11.32 20.24
CA PRO A 236 -5.76 -11.49 20.33
C PRO A 236 -6.44 -10.67 21.43
N SER A 237 -5.68 -10.09 22.37
CA SER A 237 -6.22 -9.26 23.44
C SER A 237 -6.20 -7.77 23.05
N VAL A 238 -7.40 -7.17 23.01
CA VAL A 238 -7.60 -5.73 22.72
C VAL A 238 -6.85 -4.82 23.71
N TYR A 239 -6.64 -5.28 24.95
CA TYR A 239 -5.96 -4.51 26.00
C TYR A 239 -4.44 -4.44 25.82
N LYS A 240 -3.81 -5.37 25.11
CA LYS A 240 -2.37 -5.35 24.83
C LYS A 240 -1.99 -4.51 23.62
N VAL A 241 -2.93 -4.22 22.72
CA VAL A 241 -2.71 -3.34 21.56
C VAL A 241 -2.36 -1.91 21.99
N ALA A 242 -2.88 -1.46 23.15
CA ALA A 242 -2.62 -0.11 23.66
C ALA A 242 -1.28 0.05 24.41
N SER A 243 -0.62 -1.04 24.82
CA SER A 243 0.61 -1.00 25.64
C SER A 243 1.87 -1.55 24.98
N GLY A 244 1.76 -2.13 23.78
CA GLY A 244 2.84 -2.89 23.15
C GLY A 244 3.44 -2.21 21.91
N LEU A 245 4.46 -1.43 22.11
CA LEU A 245 5.33 -0.81 21.09
C LEU A 245 6.01 -1.80 20.12
N LYS A 246 5.77 -3.11 20.23
CA LYS A 246 6.49 -4.16 19.47
C LYS A 246 5.57 -5.16 18.75
N GLU A 247 4.26 -5.08 18.94
CA GLU A 247 3.31 -5.92 18.24
C GLU A 247 2.92 -5.21 16.94
N GLY A 248 3.25 -5.79 15.79
CA GLY A 248 2.89 -5.24 14.49
C GLY A 248 4.05 -5.03 13.52
N LEU A 249 5.25 -5.53 13.82
CA LEU A 249 6.37 -5.46 12.88
C LEU A 249 6.16 -6.44 11.73
N SER A 250 6.24 -5.93 10.50
CA SER A 250 6.31 -6.73 9.28
C SER A 250 7.52 -6.31 8.45
N LEU A 251 7.91 -7.14 7.49
CA LEU A 251 9.04 -6.83 6.62
C LEU A 251 8.75 -5.57 5.76
N PHE A 252 7.54 -5.49 5.21
CA PHE A 252 7.10 -4.35 4.41
C PHE A 252 6.77 -3.15 5.31
N GLY A 253 5.85 -3.31 6.26
CA GLY A 253 5.30 -2.25 7.09
C GLY A 253 4.12 -1.51 6.46
N SER A 254 3.32 -0.88 7.30
CA SER A 254 2.27 0.04 6.87
C SER A 254 2.52 1.43 7.46
N LEU A 255 2.41 2.47 6.65
CA LEU A 255 2.21 3.84 7.15
C LEU A 255 0.68 4.02 7.33
N PRO A 256 0.12 4.74 8.32
CA PRO A 256 0.68 5.93 8.96
C PRO A 256 0.65 5.85 10.49
N THR A 257 1.76 5.63 11.11
CA THR A 257 1.92 5.86 12.54
C THR A 257 3.26 6.58 12.77
N PRO A 258 3.43 7.39 13.81
CA PRO A 258 4.69 8.09 14.06
C PRO A 258 5.88 7.16 14.34
N LEU A 259 5.65 5.84 14.39
CA LEU A 259 6.67 4.81 14.54
C LEU A 259 6.68 3.91 13.28
N PRO A 260 7.85 3.66 12.67
CA PRO A 260 7.94 2.78 11.51
C PRO A 260 7.57 1.35 11.92
N THR A 261 6.43 0.86 11.43
CA THR A 261 5.94 -0.51 11.64
C THR A 261 6.60 -1.51 10.69
N GLY A 262 7.38 -1.03 9.70
CA GLY A 262 8.08 -1.83 8.71
C GLY A 262 9.56 -1.56 8.64
N ILE A 263 10.31 -2.60 8.23
CA ILE A 263 11.76 -2.52 8.14
C ILE A 263 12.17 -1.84 6.82
N LEU A 264 11.56 -2.24 5.70
CA LEU A 264 12.03 -1.89 4.36
C LEU A 264 11.25 -0.75 3.70
N ASN A 265 9.97 -0.52 4.06
CA ASN A 265 9.19 0.58 3.51
C ASN A 265 9.58 1.91 4.19
N ARG A 266 10.51 2.61 3.56
CA ARG A 266 10.96 3.96 3.93
C ARG A 266 10.79 4.93 2.77
N CYS A 267 9.89 4.61 1.85
CA CYS A 267 9.58 5.42 0.70
C CYS A 267 9.02 6.79 1.12
N ARG A 268 9.32 7.82 0.34
CA ARG A 268 8.87 9.19 0.57
C ARG A 268 7.69 9.58 -0.31
N CYS A 269 7.47 8.88 -1.41
CA CYS A 269 6.33 9.09 -2.28
C CYS A 269 5.41 7.86 -2.29
N LYS A 270 4.10 8.07 -2.39
CA LYS A 270 3.09 6.99 -2.45
C LYS A 270 3.33 6.01 -3.61
N TRP A 271 3.87 6.50 -4.73
CA TRP A 271 4.20 5.66 -5.89
C TRP A 271 5.42 4.76 -5.65
N GLY A 272 6.40 5.22 -4.88
CA GLY A 272 7.50 4.37 -4.41
C GLY A 272 7.00 3.25 -3.52
N GLU A 273 6.10 3.53 -2.58
CA GLU A 273 5.48 2.50 -1.74
C GLU A 273 4.69 1.47 -2.56
N LYS A 274 3.87 1.91 -3.53
CA LYS A 274 3.16 1.02 -4.46
C LYS A 274 4.14 0.13 -5.24
N LEU A 275 5.22 0.69 -5.75
CA LEU A 275 6.23 -0.04 -6.50
C LEU A 275 6.96 -1.05 -5.61
N LEU A 276 7.33 -0.67 -4.37
CA LEU A 276 7.95 -1.58 -3.42
C LEU A 276 7.02 -2.77 -3.10
N ARG A 277 5.73 -2.49 -2.89
CA ARG A 277 4.73 -3.54 -2.70
C ARG A 277 4.64 -4.47 -3.91
N LEU A 278 4.67 -3.92 -5.11
CA LEU A 278 4.69 -4.70 -6.35
C LEU A 278 5.96 -5.56 -6.45
N TRP A 279 7.14 -5.07 -6.07
CA TRP A 279 8.37 -5.87 -6.06
C TRP A 279 8.30 -7.01 -5.03
N PHE A 280 7.62 -6.80 -3.92
CA PHE A 280 7.42 -7.82 -2.89
C PHE A 280 6.45 -8.92 -3.36
N THR A 281 5.42 -8.59 -4.11
CA THR A 281 4.51 -9.59 -4.72
C THR A 281 5.12 -10.27 -5.94
N ARG A 282 6.17 -9.68 -6.55
CA ARG A 282 6.84 -10.15 -7.77
C ARG A 282 8.36 -10.32 -7.59
N PRO A 283 8.84 -11.15 -6.64
CA PRO A 283 10.27 -11.44 -6.55
C PRO A 283 10.73 -12.03 -7.88
N THR A 284 11.90 -11.60 -8.37
CA THR A 284 12.37 -11.94 -9.72
C THR A 284 13.59 -12.85 -9.71
N GLN A 285 13.73 -13.62 -10.78
CA GLN A 285 14.93 -14.42 -11.09
C GLN A 285 15.87 -13.70 -12.06
N ASP A 286 15.49 -12.54 -12.57
CA ASP A 286 16.31 -11.78 -13.51
C ASP A 286 17.53 -11.19 -12.82
N LEU A 287 18.69 -11.83 -13.04
CA LEU A 287 19.95 -11.42 -12.44
C LEU A 287 20.41 -10.04 -12.91
N GLY A 288 20.04 -9.63 -14.11
CA GLY A 288 20.35 -8.30 -14.64
C GLY A 288 19.63 -7.22 -13.84
N GLU A 289 18.32 -7.40 -13.64
CA GLU A 289 17.51 -6.49 -12.84
C GLU A 289 17.94 -6.48 -11.37
N LEU A 290 18.16 -7.66 -10.78
CA LEU A 290 18.61 -7.77 -9.39
C LEU A 290 19.95 -7.07 -9.15
N ASN A 291 20.96 -7.31 -9.99
CA ASN A 291 22.25 -6.63 -9.85
C ASN A 291 22.15 -5.13 -10.06
N SER A 292 21.35 -4.67 -11.02
CA SER A 292 21.08 -3.25 -11.24
C SER A 292 20.51 -2.56 -9.99
N ARG A 293 19.57 -3.21 -9.28
CA ARG A 293 19.04 -2.72 -7.99
C ARG A 293 20.13 -2.65 -6.92
N LEU A 294 20.91 -3.71 -6.77
CA LEU A 294 21.99 -3.79 -5.78
C LEU A 294 23.11 -2.75 -6.03
N ASP A 295 23.41 -2.42 -7.28
CA ASP A 295 24.41 -1.41 -7.62
C ASP A 295 24.00 -0.01 -7.14
N VAL A 296 22.74 0.34 -7.28
CA VAL A 296 22.20 1.61 -6.77
C VAL A 296 22.23 1.65 -5.23
N ILE A 297 21.79 0.57 -4.58
CA ILE A 297 21.83 0.46 -3.10
C ILE A 297 23.27 0.61 -2.61
N GLN A 298 24.22 -0.11 -3.23
CA GLN A 298 25.63 -0.05 -2.86
C GLN A 298 26.21 1.36 -3.02
N PHE A 299 25.83 2.07 -4.09
CA PHE A 299 26.27 3.45 -4.32
C PHE A 299 25.83 4.37 -3.16
N PHE A 300 24.57 4.27 -2.70
CA PHE A 300 24.06 5.12 -1.63
C PHE A 300 24.50 4.68 -0.22
N LEU A 301 25.08 3.50 -0.05
CA LEU A 301 25.69 3.07 1.21
C LEU A 301 27.06 3.70 1.44
N LEU A 302 27.72 4.18 0.41
CA LEU A 302 29.01 4.87 0.55
C LEU A 302 28.84 6.16 1.36
N PRO A 303 29.67 6.39 2.41
CA PRO A 303 29.52 7.57 3.28
C PRO A 303 29.55 8.91 2.54
N GLN A 304 30.34 8.99 1.46
CA GLN A 304 30.48 10.19 0.63
C GLN A 304 29.19 10.57 -0.12
N ASN A 305 28.23 9.64 -0.28
CA ASN A 305 27.00 9.85 -1.02
C ASN A 305 25.77 10.09 -0.11
N LEU A 306 25.99 10.20 1.21
CA LEU A 306 24.90 10.33 2.18
C LEU A 306 24.13 11.65 2.01
N ASP A 307 24.82 12.77 1.84
CA ASP A 307 24.18 14.07 1.64
C ASP A 307 23.36 14.11 0.36
N MET A 308 23.86 13.46 -0.70
CA MET A 308 23.14 13.31 -1.95
C MET A 308 21.87 12.47 -1.75
N ALA A 309 21.95 11.35 -1.03
CA ALA A 309 20.79 10.53 -0.73
C ALA A 309 19.73 11.31 0.07
N GLN A 310 20.14 12.13 1.05
CA GLN A 310 19.21 12.97 1.82
C GLN A 310 18.57 14.06 0.97
N MET A 311 19.33 14.68 0.05
CA MET A 311 18.79 15.65 -0.89
C MET A 311 17.75 15.02 -1.82
N LEU A 312 18.05 13.86 -2.40
CA LEU A 312 17.11 13.13 -3.25
C LEU A 312 15.85 12.71 -2.49
N HIS A 313 15.97 12.26 -1.24
CA HIS A 313 14.81 11.96 -0.39
C HIS A 313 13.90 13.18 -0.16
N ARG A 314 14.47 14.39 0.00
CA ARG A 314 13.67 15.63 0.13
C ARG A 314 12.92 15.94 -1.16
N LEU A 315 13.58 15.84 -2.30
CA LEU A 315 12.94 16.08 -3.59
C LEU A 315 11.82 15.06 -3.87
N LEU A 316 12.04 13.77 -3.57
CA LEU A 316 11.05 12.71 -3.72
C LEU A 316 9.80 12.93 -2.84
N GLY A 317 9.96 13.52 -1.66
CA GLY A 317 8.83 13.86 -0.77
C GLY A 317 7.83 14.86 -1.37
N HIS A 318 8.28 15.66 -2.35
CA HIS A 318 7.43 16.60 -3.07
C HIS A 318 6.76 16.00 -4.32
N ILE A 319 7.08 14.77 -4.70
CA ILE A 319 6.42 14.07 -5.80
C ILE A 319 5.13 13.45 -5.30
N LYS A 320 4.01 14.05 -5.70
CA LYS A 320 2.67 13.68 -5.26
C LYS A 320 1.93 12.79 -6.28
N ASN A 321 0.64 12.57 -6.08
CA ASN A 321 -0.18 11.69 -6.92
C ASN A 321 -0.57 12.36 -8.25
N VAL A 322 0.36 12.42 -9.20
CA VAL A 322 0.14 13.02 -10.53
C VAL A 322 -0.98 12.33 -11.32
N PRO A 323 -1.14 10.98 -11.35
CA PRO A 323 -2.24 10.35 -12.05
C PRO A 323 -3.62 10.81 -11.57
N LEU A 324 -3.80 11.03 -10.27
CA LEU A 324 -5.04 11.56 -9.73
C LEU A 324 -5.31 12.99 -10.25
N ILE A 325 -4.27 13.83 -10.28
CA ILE A 325 -4.37 15.19 -10.82
C ILE A 325 -4.72 15.14 -12.32
N LEU A 326 -4.05 14.30 -13.11
CA LEU A 326 -4.35 14.14 -14.53
C LEU A 326 -5.75 13.56 -14.76
N LYS A 327 -6.22 12.64 -13.90
CA LYS A 327 -7.59 12.13 -13.92
C LYS A 327 -8.59 13.28 -13.71
N ARG A 328 -8.40 14.11 -12.68
CA ARG A 328 -9.25 15.29 -12.40
C ARG A 328 -9.22 16.29 -13.55
N MET A 329 -8.05 16.54 -14.14
CA MET A 329 -7.92 17.41 -15.33
C MET A 329 -8.71 16.85 -16.52
N LYS A 330 -8.68 15.54 -16.75
CA LYS A 330 -9.45 14.91 -17.85
C LYS A 330 -10.95 14.99 -17.63
N LEU A 331 -11.38 14.89 -16.36
CA LEU A 331 -12.79 14.99 -15.96
C LEU A 331 -13.27 16.44 -15.75
N SER A 332 -12.40 17.43 -15.93
CA SER A 332 -12.69 18.86 -15.66
C SER A 332 -13.02 19.18 -14.20
N HIS A 333 -12.59 18.31 -13.26
CA HIS A 333 -12.78 18.46 -11.81
C HIS A 333 -11.51 18.92 -11.08
N THR A 334 -10.65 19.66 -11.75
CA THR A 334 -9.36 20.10 -11.21
C THR A 334 -9.55 21.05 -10.04
N LYS A 335 -8.95 20.72 -8.90
CA LYS A 335 -8.93 21.61 -7.73
C LYS A 335 -7.84 22.68 -7.88
N VAL A 336 -8.00 23.78 -7.15
CA VAL A 336 -7.02 24.86 -7.12
C VAL A 336 -5.66 24.37 -6.62
N SER A 337 -5.66 23.55 -5.56
CA SER A 337 -4.46 22.93 -5.00
C SER A 337 -3.71 22.03 -5.98
N ASP A 338 -4.41 21.37 -6.92
CA ASP A 338 -3.82 20.46 -7.89
C ASP A 338 -2.76 21.15 -8.76
N TRP A 339 -2.97 22.43 -9.12
CA TRP A 339 -2.02 23.21 -9.91
C TRP A 339 -0.71 23.46 -9.16
N GLN A 340 -0.81 23.82 -7.87
CA GLN A 340 0.37 24.06 -7.04
C GLN A 340 1.14 22.77 -6.78
N VAL A 341 0.41 21.68 -6.49
CA VAL A 341 0.99 20.35 -6.26
C VAL A 341 1.70 19.84 -7.52
N LEU A 342 1.07 19.99 -8.70
CA LEU A 342 1.68 19.60 -9.97
C LEU A 342 2.94 20.44 -10.26
N TYR A 343 2.88 21.75 -10.06
CA TYR A 343 4.03 22.65 -10.23
C TYR A 343 5.21 22.24 -9.35
N LYS A 344 4.98 22.05 -8.04
CA LYS A 344 6.00 21.59 -7.08
C LYS A 344 6.58 20.23 -7.48
N THR A 345 5.73 19.30 -7.94
CA THR A 345 6.15 17.97 -8.41
C THR A 345 7.06 18.06 -9.64
N VAL A 346 6.68 18.84 -10.65
CA VAL A 346 7.49 19.01 -11.86
C VAL A 346 8.82 19.70 -11.55
N TYR A 347 8.80 20.71 -10.68
CA TYR A 347 10.02 21.40 -10.25
C TYR A 347 10.97 20.48 -9.50
N SER A 348 10.43 19.62 -8.61
CA SER A 348 11.22 18.62 -7.90
C SER A 348 11.79 17.56 -8.85
N ALA A 349 11.03 17.16 -9.88
CA ALA A 349 11.52 16.25 -10.92
C ALA A 349 12.71 16.84 -11.69
N LEU A 350 12.67 18.12 -12.01
CA LEU A 350 13.82 18.82 -12.61
C LEU A 350 15.04 18.83 -11.70
N GLY A 351 14.83 19.03 -10.38
CA GLY A 351 15.88 18.91 -9.38
C GLY A 351 16.48 17.50 -9.31
N LEU A 352 15.64 16.44 -9.41
CA LEU A 352 16.11 15.05 -9.48
C LEU A 352 16.96 14.81 -10.73
N ARG A 353 16.53 15.30 -11.90
CA ARG A 353 17.30 15.22 -13.15
C ARG A 353 18.68 15.83 -13.00
N ASP A 354 18.73 17.05 -12.50
CA ASP A 354 19.98 17.81 -12.39
C ASP A 354 20.93 17.17 -11.37
N ALA A 355 20.40 16.65 -10.27
CA ALA A 355 21.14 15.80 -9.33
C ALA A 355 21.68 14.53 -10.00
N CYS A 356 20.85 13.78 -10.71
CA CYS A 356 21.26 12.54 -11.38
C CYS A 356 22.29 12.76 -12.50
N ARG A 357 22.30 13.93 -13.15
CA ARG A 357 23.34 14.30 -14.13
C ARG A 357 24.74 14.39 -13.52
N SER A 358 24.84 14.73 -12.23
CA SER A 358 26.12 14.80 -11.50
C SER A 358 26.58 13.42 -10.98
N LEU A 359 25.71 12.38 -11.03
CA LEU A 359 25.99 11.04 -10.55
C LEU A 359 26.63 10.16 -11.64
N PRO A 360 27.27 9.01 -11.28
CA PRO A 360 27.90 8.11 -12.23
C PRO A 360 26.93 7.57 -13.26
N GLN A 361 27.14 7.90 -14.53
CA GLN A 361 26.28 7.47 -15.65
C GLN A 361 26.49 5.97 -16.03
N SER A 362 27.37 5.25 -15.33
CA SER A 362 27.51 3.79 -15.41
C SER A 362 26.30 3.07 -14.80
N ILE A 363 25.63 3.70 -13.83
CA ILE A 363 24.42 3.20 -13.22
C ILE A 363 23.24 3.56 -14.12
N GLN A 364 22.55 2.53 -14.64
CA GLN A 364 21.48 2.68 -15.63
C GLN A 364 20.38 3.63 -15.17
N LEU A 365 19.91 3.52 -13.92
CA LEU A 365 18.83 4.36 -13.39
C LEU A 365 19.17 5.86 -13.43
N PHE A 366 20.40 6.23 -13.06
CA PHE A 366 20.82 7.63 -13.07
C PHE A 366 20.89 8.19 -14.50
N ARG A 367 21.35 7.39 -15.43
CA ARG A 367 21.39 7.72 -16.85
C ARG A 367 19.97 7.89 -17.41
N ASP A 368 19.06 6.96 -17.09
CA ASP A 368 17.68 7.01 -17.55
C ASP A 368 16.98 8.29 -17.03
N ILE A 369 17.12 8.62 -15.74
CA ILE A 369 16.58 9.86 -15.16
C ILE A 369 17.19 11.10 -15.85
N ALA A 370 18.51 11.10 -16.05
CA ALA A 370 19.20 12.24 -16.64
C ALA A 370 18.81 12.49 -18.12
N GLN A 371 18.44 11.45 -18.86
CA GLN A 371 18.11 11.51 -20.29
C GLN A 371 16.61 11.62 -20.55
N GLU A 372 15.77 10.88 -19.80
CA GLU A 372 14.33 10.78 -20.07
C GLU A 372 13.51 11.91 -19.43
N PHE A 373 14.06 12.60 -18.43
CA PHE A 373 13.41 13.81 -17.90
C PHE A 373 13.66 14.96 -18.89
N SER A 374 12.82 15.00 -19.91
CA SER A 374 12.95 15.89 -21.06
C SER A 374 12.71 17.37 -20.71
N ASP A 375 13.02 18.24 -21.67
CA ASP A 375 12.74 19.67 -21.54
C ASP A 375 11.23 20.00 -21.55
N ASP A 376 10.37 19.04 -21.89
CA ASP A 376 8.91 19.17 -21.72
C ASP A 376 8.52 19.47 -20.27
N LEU A 377 9.29 18.98 -19.28
CA LEU A 377 9.08 19.33 -17.87
C LEU A 377 9.28 20.82 -17.62
N HIS A 378 10.31 21.43 -18.20
CA HIS A 378 10.51 22.87 -18.14
C HIS A 378 9.36 23.62 -18.82
N HIS A 379 8.88 23.08 -19.93
CA HIS A 379 7.74 23.65 -20.63
C HIS A 379 6.47 23.61 -19.77
N ILE A 380 6.14 22.46 -19.15
CA ILE A 380 5.00 22.34 -18.23
C ILE A 380 5.14 23.30 -17.05
N ALA A 381 6.30 23.33 -16.39
CA ALA A 381 6.54 24.24 -15.27
C ALA A 381 6.38 25.71 -15.69
N SER A 382 6.93 26.07 -16.86
CA SER A 382 6.82 27.43 -17.41
C SER A 382 5.39 27.81 -17.77
N LEU A 383 4.63 26.87 -18.35
CA LEU A 383 3.21 27.10 -18.68
C LEU A 383 2.40 27.38 -17.42
N ILE A 384 2.53 26.51 -16.41
CA ILE A 384 1.78 26.66 -15.16
C ILE A 384 2.21 27.93 -14.42
N GLY A 385 3.52 28.14 -14.23
CA GLY A 385 4.05 29.25 -13.45
C GLY A 385 3.85 30.63 -14.11
N LYS A 386 3.65 30.69 -15.46
CA LYS A 386 3.31 31.93 -16.14
C LYS A 386 1.83 32.27 -16.11
N VAL A 387 0.96 31.28 -16.06
CA VAL A 387 -0.50 31.48 -16.19
C VAL A 387 -1.18 31.56 -14.83
N VAL A 388 -0.80 30.73 -13.87
CA VAL A 388 -1.55 30.55 -12.61
C VAL A 388 -1.07 31.51 -11.52
N ASP A 389 -1.98 32.30 -10.98
CA ASP A 389 -1.75 33.03 -9.75
C ASP A 389 -2.07 32.12 -8.56
N PHE A 390 -1.02 31.57 -7.94
CA PHE A 390 -1.18 30.61 -6.82
C PHE A 390 -1.74 31.27 -5.56
N GLU A 391 -1.29 32.49 -5.23
CA GLU A 391 -1.72 33.18 -4.02
C GLU A 391 -3.18 33.64 -4.14
N GLY A 392 -3.54 34.31 -5.22
CA GLY A 392 -4.90 34.71 -5.50
C GLY A 392 -5.86 33.54 -5.62
N SER A 393 -5.43 32.45 -6.29
CA SER A 393 -6.24 31.26 -6.47
C SER A 393 -6.56 30.54 -5.14
N LEU A 394 -5.63 30.49 -4.21
CA LEU A 394 -5.85 29.92 -2.87
C LEU A 394 -6.73 30.82 -2.02
N ALA A 395 -6.53 32.13 -2.08
CA ALA A 395 -7.30 33.10 -1.30
C ALA A 395 -8.79 33.09 -1.69
N GLU A 396 -9.09 32.99 -3.00
CA GLU A 396 -10.47 32.99 -3.50
C GLU A 396 -11.04 31.59 -3.74
N ASN A 397 -10.25 30.54 -3.47
CA ASN A 397 -10.60 29.12 -3.73
C ASN A 397 -11.12 28.89 -5.16
N ARG A 398 -10.52 29.54 -6.12
CA ARG A 398 -10.83 29.41 -7.55
C ARG A 398 -9.57 29.66 -8.41
N PHE A 399 -9.58 29.17 -9.65
CA PHE A 399 -8.50 29.44 -10.59
C PHE A 399 -8.44 30.91 -10.98
N ILE A 400 -7.31 31.54 -10.75
CA ILE A 400 -7.03 32.94 -11.12
C ILE A 400 -5.79 33.01 -12.02
N VAL A 401 -5.88 33.83 -13.04
CA VAL A 401 -4.84 34.05 -14.02
C VAL A 401 -3.98 35.25 -13.61
N LEU A 402 -2.64 35.11 -13.75
CA LEU A 402 -1.67 36.20 -13.54
C LEU A 402 -1.93 37.39 -14.48
N PRO A 403 -1.57 38.63 -14.08
CA PRO A 403 -1.63 39.80 -14.96
C PRO A 403 -0.75 39.66 -16.21
N ASN A 404 -1.16 40.32 -17.28
CA ASN A 404 -0.50 40.35 -18.58
C ASN A 404 -0.48 39.03 -19.38
N ILE A 405 -1.42 38.12 -19.08
CA ILE A 405 -1.62 36.90 -19.87
C ILE A 405 -2.68 37.12 -20.95
N ASP A 406 -3.78 37.72 -20.62
CA ASP A 406 -4.86 38.06 -21.52
C ASP A 406 -5.25 39.53 -21.34
N PRO A 407 -5.09 40.38 -22.37
CA PRO A 407 -5.41 41.80 -22.29
C PRO A 407 -6.89 42.09 -21.98
N GLU A 408 -7.79 41.22 -22.45
CA GLU A 408 -9.22 41.38 -22.22
C GLU A 408 -9.60 41.12 -20.74
N ILE A 409 -9.04 40.08 -20.15
CA ILE A 409 -9.23 39.76 -18.70
C ILE A 409 -8.64 40.91 -17.87
N ASP A 410 -7.46 41.40 -18.21
CA ASP A 410 -6.79 42.48 -17.46
C ASP A 410 -7.59 43.78 -17.52
N GLU A 411 -8.18 44.09 -18.67
CA GLU A 411 -9.04 45.26 -18.83
C GLU A 411 -10.32 45.11 -17.98
N LYS A 412 -10.98 43.93 -18.01
CA LYS A 412 -12.17 43.67 -17.21
C LYS A 412 -11.84 43.69 -15.69
N LYS A 413 -10.71 43.13 -15.27
CA LYS A 413 -10.23 43.24 -13.88
C LYS A 413 -9.97 44.69 -13.45
N ARG A 414 -9.36 45.52 -14.30
CA ARG A 414 -9.17 46.95 -14.02
C ARG A 414 -10.49 47.71 -13.89
N ARG A 415 -11.46 47.39 -14.74
CA ARG A 415 -12.81 47.97 -14.65
C ARG A 415 -13.49 47.56 -13.35
N LEU A 416 -13.40 46.28 -12.97
CA LEU A 416 -13.96 45.77 -11.74
C LEU A 416 -13.34 46.43 -10.49
N MET A 417 -12.00 46.61 -10.47
CA MET A 417 -11.33 47.33 -9.38
C MET A 417 -11.73 48.83 -9.29
N GLY A 418 -11.99 49.47 -10.41
CA GLY A 418 -12.48 50.86 -10.43
C GLY A 418 -13.97 51.01 -10.14
N LEU A 419 -14.72 49.91 -10.15
CA LEU A 419 -16.18 49.92 -10.01
C LEU A 419 -16.71 50.60 -8.74
N PRO A 420 -16.13 50.35 -7.51
CA PRO A 420 -16.64 50.96 -6.29
C PRO A 420 -16.64 52.51 -6.31
N SER A 421 -15.56 53.11 -6.82
CA SER A 421 -15.48 54.57 -6.93
C SER A 421 -16.48 55.13 -7.95
N PHE A 422 -16.59 54.47 -9.10
CA PHE A 422 -17.59 54.85 -10.12
C PHE A 422 -19.04 54.69 -9.62
N LEU A 423 -19.36 53.57 -8.91
CA LEU A 423 -20.71 53.38 -8.36
C LEU A 423 -21.04 54.40 -7.29
N THR A 424 -20.06 54.91 -6.54
CA THR A 424 -20.27 55.99 -5.56
C THR A 424 -20.68 57.29 -6.25
N GLU A 425 -20.04 57.65 -7.36
CA GLU A 425 -20.41 58.83 -8.17
C GLU A 425 -21.83 58.66 -8.77
N VAL A 426 -22.14 57.45 -9.26
CA VAL A 426 -23.48 57.13 -9.78
C VAL A 426 -24.54 57.26 -8.67
N ALA A 427 -24.24 56.72 -7.47
CA ALA A 427 -25.15 56.78 -6.32
C ALA A 427 -25.43 58.27 -5.89
N GLN A 428 -24.42 59.16 -5.95
CA GLN A 428 -24.59 60.55 -5.67
C GLN A 428 -25.56 61.24 -6.67
N LYS A 429 -25.41 60.92 -7.95
CA LYS A 429 -26.31 61.45 -9.00
C LYS A 429 -27.71 60.87 -8.91
N GLU A 430 -27.85 59.61 -8.54
CA GLU A 430 -29.18 58.99 -8.31
C GLU A 430 -29.88 59.64 -7.09
N LEU A 431 -29.11 59.90 -5.99
CA LEU A 431 -29.65 60.51 -4.79
C LEU A 431 -30.29 61.94 -5.08
N GLU A 432 -29.73 62.67 -6.01
CA GLU A 432 -30.27 63.98 -6.46
C GLU A 432 -31.64 63.86 -7.11
N ASN A 433 -31.95 62.69 -7.70
CA ASN A 433 -33.23 62.42 -8.40
C ASN A 433 -34.26 61.70 -7.52
N LEU A 434 -33.86 61.23 -6.33
CA LEU A 434 -34.73 60.53 -5.40
C LEU A 434 -35.52 61.52 -4.53
N ASP A 435 -36.58 60.99 -3.92
CA ASP A 435 -37.39 61.73 -2.95
C ASP A 435 -36.51 62.23 -1.78
N SER A 436 -36.67 63.48 -1.40
CA SER A 436 -35.95 64.18 -0.32
C SER A 436 -36.08 63.48 1.06
N ARG A 437 -37.01 62.53 1.24
CA ARG A 437 -37.15 61.70 2.39
C ARG A 437 -36.11 60.59 2.52
N ILE A 438 -35.43 60.26 1.46
CA ILE A 438 -34.38 59.22 1.40
C ILE A 438 -33.04 59.85 1.78
N PRO A 439 -32.45 59.51 2.95
CA PRO A 439 -31.27 60.19 3.45
C PRO A 439 -29.97 59.79 2.72
N SER A 440 -29.91 58.59 2.17
CA SER A 440 -28.78 58.10 1.44
C SER A 440 -29.15 56.92 0.53
N CYS A 441 -28.40 56.75 -0.55
CA CYS A 441 -28.49 55.54 -1.37
C CYS A 441 -27.10 55.09 -1.72
N SER A 442 -26.98 53.84 -2.10
CA SER A 442 -25.76 53.23 -2.68
C SER A 442 -26.11 52.40 -3.89
N VAL A 443 -25.26 52.44 -4.90
CA VAL A 443 -25.37 51.55 -6.03
C VAL A 443 -24.42 50.37 -5.75
N ILE A 444 -24.97 49.16 -5.78
CA ILE A 444 -24.21 47.91 -5.55
C ILE A 444 -24.29 47.05 -6.78
N TYR A 445 -23.24 46.28 -7.01
CA TYR A 445 -23.19 45.26 -8.03
C TYR A 445 -23.22 43.89 -7.38
N ILE A 446 -24.15 43.04 -7.79
CA ILE A 446 -24.29 41.67 -7.33
C ILE A 446 -24.14 40.75 -8.55
N PRO A 447 -23.13 39.85 -8.58
CA PRO A 447 -22.98 38.90 -9.66
C PRO A 447 -24.28 38.12 -9.95
N LEU A 448 -24.56 37.82 -11.22
CA LEU A 448 -25.79 37.19 -11.72
C LEU A 448 -27.08 38.02 -11.60
N ILE A 449 -27.14 39.00 -10.72
CA ILE A 449 -28.33 39.86 -10.54
C ILE A 449 -28.16 41.20 -11.28
N GLY A 450 -26.93 41.74 -11.24
CA GLY A 450 -26.58 43.03 -11.90
C GLY A 450 -26.48 44.19 -10.92
N PHE A 451 -26.63 45.41 -11.44
CA PHE A 451 -26.53 46.65 -10.69
C PHE A 451 -27.89 46.99 -10.03
N LEU A 452 -27.85 47.30 -8.72
CA LEU A 452 -29.02 47.62 -7.91
C LEU A 452 -28.78 48.91 -7.14
N LEU A 453 -29.83 49.70 -6.99
CA LEU A 453 -29.88 50.83 -6.08
C LEU A 453 -30.33 50.34 -4.72
N SER A 454 -29.52 50.51 -3.69
CA SER A 454 -29.77 50.10 -2.32
C SER A 454 -30.11 51.32 -1.48
N ILE A 455 -31.27 51.30 -0.84
CA ILE A 455 -31.81 52.38 -0.01
C ILE A 455 -32.05 51.85 1.40
N PRO A 456 -31.68 52.57 2.48
CA PRO A 456 -31.99 52.14 3.83
C PRO A 456 -33.49 52.11 4.05
N ARG A 457 -33.99 51.10 4.77
CA ARG A 457 -35.40 51.00 5.14
C ARG A 457 -35.78 52.13 6.07
N LEU A 458 -36.73 52.98 5.67
CA LEU A 458 -37.28 54.08 6.51
C LEU A 458 -38.28 53.51 7.52
N LEU A 459 -38.38 54.15 8.69
CA LEU A 459 -39.34 53.77 9.72
C LEU A 459 -40.81 53.84 9.29
N SER A 460 -41.10 54.61 8.22
CA SER A 460 -42.38 54.70 7.57
C SER A 460 -42.71 53.55 6.62
N MET A 461 -41.76 52.71 6.29
CA MET A 461 -41.96 51.61 5.35
C MET A 461 -42.14 50.29 6.12
N VAL A 462 -43.39 50.01 6.51
CA VAL A 462 -43.78 48.86 7.35
C VAL A 462 -44.34 47.72 6.51
N GLU A 463 -45.25 48.03 5.59
CA GLU A 463 -45.94 47.07 4.71
C GLU A 463 -45.28 46.98 3.34
N THR A 464 -45.50 45.88 2.62
CA THR A 464 -44.95 45.67 1.27
C THR A 464 -45.44 46.69 0.26
N SER A 465 -46.61 47.27 0.44
CA SER A 465 -47.11 48.38 -0.36
C SER A 465 -46.34 49.68 -0.19
N ASP A 466 -45.63 49.84 0.92
CA ASP A 466 -44.78 51.03 1.18
C ASP A 466 -43.43 50.96 0.47
N PHE A 467 -43.11 49.82 -0.11
CA PHE A 467 -41.86 49.62 -0.83
C PHE A 467 -41.97 50.10 -2.31
N GLU A 468 -43.12 50.41 -2.80
CA GLU A 468 -43.30 50.96 -4.14
C GLU A 468 -42.85 52.46 -4.20
N ILE A 469 -41.79 52.72 -4.93
CA ILE A 469 -41.26 54.07 -5.19
C ILE A 469 -41.41 54.37 -6.68
N GLU A 470 -41.99 55.53 -7.00
CA GLU A 470 -42.23 55.92 -8.39
C GLU A 470 -40.89 55.98 -9.21
N GLY A 471 -40.82 55.26 -10.31
CA GLY A 471 -39.63 55.15 -11.17
C GLY A 471 -38.58 54.10 -10.76
N LEU A 472 -38.84 53.33 -9.68
CA LEU A 472 -37.96 52.27 -9.21
C LEU A 472 -38.70 50.91 -9.18
N ASP A 473 -38.12 49.88 -9.73
CA ASP A 473 -38.63 48.51 -9.65
C ASP A 473 -38.07 47.83 -8.39
N PHE A 474 -38.95 47.49 -7.43
CA PHE A 474 -38.55 46.76 -6.23
C PHE A 474 -38.07 45.33 -6.56
N MET A 475 -36.96 44.94 -6.06
CA MET A 475 -36.40 43.61 -6.27
C MET A 475 -36.52 42.73 -5.02
N PHE A 476 -35.89 43.12 -3.93
CA PHE A 476 -35.95 42.39 -2.65
C PHE A 476 -35.54 43.26 -1.45
N LEU A 477 -35.86 42.79 -0.25
CA LEU A 477 -35.44 43.34 1.02
C LEU A 477 -34.30 42.50 1.62
N SER A 478 -33.25 43.16 2.08
CA SER A 478 -32.13 42.52 2.79
C SER A 478 -31.92 43.25 4.11
N GLU A 479 -32.06 42.55 5.22
CA GLU A 479 -31.91 43.03 6.60
C GLU A 479 -32.57 44.44 6.85
N GLU A 480 -31.81 45.53 6.60
CA GLU A 480 -32.27 46.89 6.79
C GLU A 480 -32.31 47.73 5.50
N LYS A 481 -32.06 47.09 4.32
CA LYS A 481 -31.97 47.78 3.03
C LYS A 481 -32.95 47.24 2.01
N LEU A 482 -33.53 48.15 1.24
CA LEU A 482 -34.38 47.84 0.10
C LEU A 482 -33.57 47.97 -1.19
N HIS A 483 -33.68 46.99 -2.07
CA HIS A 483 -32.95 46.92 -3.32
C HIS A 483 -33.91 47.12 -4.49
N TYR A 484 -33.53 48.04 -5.39
CA TYR A 484 -34.34 48.47 -6.54
C TYR A 484 -33.56 48.44 -7.84
N ARG A 485 -34.25 48.32 -8.94
CA ARG A 485 -33.72 48.63 -10.27
C ARG A 485 -34.21 50.02 -10.71
N SER A 486 -33.31 50.95 -10.98
CA SER A 486 -33.58 52.22 -11.59
C SER A 486 -33.32 52.18 -13.11
N ALA A 487 -33.78 53.18 -13.85
CA ALA A 487 -33.43 53.31 -15.27
C ALA A 487 -31.90 53.34 -15.50
N ARG A 488 -31.17 53.96 -14.55
CA ARG A 488 -29.72 54.08 -14.60
C ARG A 488 -29.00 52.74 -14.31
N THR A 489 -29.51 51.96 -13.35
CA THR A 489 -28.94 50.63 -13.08
C THR A 489 -29.17 49.68 -14.23
N LYS A 490 -30.31 49.79 -14.97
CA LYS A 490 -30.55 49.02 -16.20
C LYS A 490 -29.61 49.48 -17.35
N GLU A 491 -29.27 50.75 -17.46
CA GLU A 491 -28.26 51.24 -18.39
C GLU A 491 -26.89 50.72 -18.05
N LEU A 492 -26.53 50.64 -16.74
CA LEU A 492 -25.26 50.08 -16.31
C LEU A 492 -25.16 48.57 -16.65
N ASP A 493 -26.26 47.80 -16.44
CA ASP A 493 -26.31 46.38 -16.85
C ASP A 493 -26.10 46.24 -18.36
N ALA A 494 -26.68 47.11 -19.18
CA ALA A 494 -26.55 47.09 -20.63
C ALA A 494 -25.13 47.49 -21.12
N LEU A 495 -24.46 48.43 -20.41
CA LEU A 495 -23.17 48.98 -20.79
C LEU A 495 -21.98 48.18 -20.27
N LEU A 496 -22.05 47.68 -19.05
CA LEU A 496 -20.96 47.01 -18.36
C LEU A 496 -21.10 45.47 -18.35
N GLY A 497 -22.34 44.97 -18.42
CA GLY A 497 -22.63 43.55 -18.33
C GLY A 497 -22.25 42.96 -16.95
N ASP A 498 -22.18 41.64 -16.85
CA ASP A 498 -21.72 40.93 -15.66
C ASP A 498 -20.23 40.70 -15.69
N LEU A 499 -19.45 41.74 -15.34
CA LEU A 499 -17.98 41.71 -15.36
C LEU A 499 -17.40 40.53 -14.55
N HIS A 500 -18.03 40.18 -13.43
CA HIS A 500 -17.51 39.11 -12.58
C HIS A 500 -17.68 37.74 -13.22
N CYS A 501 -18.85 37.47 -13.80
CA CYS A 501 -19.09 36.21 -14.52
C CYS A 501 -18.23 36.13 -15.79
N ASP A 502 -18.12 37.20 -16.55
CA ASP A 502 -17.28 37.27 -17.75
C ASP A 502 -15.80 36.95 -17.45
N ILE A 503 -15.26 37.51 -16.35
CA ILE A 503 -13.88 37.23 -15.94
C ILE A 503 -13.72 35.75 -15.58
N ARG A 504 -14.67 35.19 -14.81
CA ARG A 504 -14.62 33.77 -14.42
C ARG A 504 -14.71 32.83 -15.61
N ASP A 505 -15.58 33.12 -16.57
CA ASP A 505 -15.76 32.33 -17.79
C ASP A 505 -14.49 32.33 -18.62
N GLN A 506 -13.84 33.48 -18.79
CA GLN A 506 -12.58 33.59 -19.53
C GLN A 506 -11.42 32.90 -18.79
N GLU A 507 -11.31 33.07 -17.47
CA GLU A 507 -10.32 32.35 -16.66
C GLU A 507 -10.54 30.84 -16.72
N THR A 508 -11.78 30.35 -16.72
CA THR A 508 -12.12 28.94 -16.86
C THR A 508 -11.73 28.41 -18.25
N LEU A 509 -11.96 29.20 -19.30
CA LEU A 509 -11.54 28.82 -20.65
C LEU A 509 -10.02 28.67 -20.76
N LEU A 510 -9.25 29.60 -20.18
CA LEU A 510 -7.79 29.52 -20.13
C LEU A 510 -7.32 28.32 -19.29
N MET A 511 -8.01 28.02 -18.19
CA MET A 511 -7.76 26.82 -17.39
C MET A 511 -7.90 25.54 -18.22
N HIS A 512 -9.00 25.42 -18.99
CA HIS A 512 -9.22 24.26 -19.87
C HIS A 512 -8.14 24.14 -20.95
N GLN A 513 -7.73 25.26 -21.54
CA GLN A 513 -6.64 25.26 -22.51
C GLN A 513 -5.30 24.80 -21.89
N LEU A 514 -5.02 25.25 -20.67
CA LEU A 514 -3.84 24.84 -19.91
C LEU A 514 -3.91 23.33 -19.56
N GLN A 515 -5.07 22.83 -19.12
CA GLN A 515 -5.30 21.40 -18.87
C GLN A 515 -5.01 20.56 -20.11
N CYS A 516 -5.53 20.96 -21.29
CA CYS A 516 -5.27 20.24 -22.54
C CYS A 516 -3.78 20.18 -22.88
N GLN A 517 -3.03 21.27 -22.67
CA GLN A 517 -1.60 21.31 -22.91
C GLN A 517 -0.79 20.42 -21.95
N VAL A 518 -1.21 20.34 -20.69
CA VAL A 518 -0.61 19.43 -19.69
C VAL A 518 -0.93 17.97 -20.03
N LEU A 519 -2.19 17.66 -20.34
CA LEU A 519 -2.64 16.32 -20.71
C LEU A 519 -1.94 15.79 -21.96
N ALA A 520 -1.68 16.63 -22.96
CA ALA A 520 -0.91 16.25 -24.15
C ALA A 520 0.51 15.75 -23.80
N ARG A 521 1.04 16.08 -22.62
CA ARG A 521 2.35 15.66 -22.11
C ARG A 521 2.25 14.67 -20.95
N ALA A 522 1.08 14.06 -20.73
CA ALA A 522 0.84 13.11 -19.63
C ALA A 522 1.82 11.93 -19.64
N ALA A 523 2.24 11.47 -20.83
CA ALA A 523 3.21 10.38 -20.96
C ALA A 523 4.56 10.70 -20.31
N VAL A 524 5.05 11.95 -20.46
CA VAL A 524 6.29 12.41 -19.84
C VAL A 524 6.14 12.39 -18.31
N LEU A 525 5.04 12.90 -17.77
CA LEU A 525 4.77 12.91 -16.34
C LEU A 525 4.66 11.50 -15.76
N THR A 526 4.01 10.57 -16.47
CA THR A 526 3.92 9.16 -16.06
C THR A 526 5.32 8.51 -16.03
N ARG A 527 6.16 8.79 -17.04
CA ARG A 527 7.53 8.25 -17.08
C ARG A 527 8.40 8.80 -15.95
N VAL A 528 8.23 10.07 -15.61
CA VAL A 528 8.89 10.68 -14.44
C VAL A 528 8.52 9.95 -13.17
N LEU A 529 7.25 9.63 -12.97
CA LEU A 529 6.78 8.88 -11.80
C LEU A 529 7.39 7.48 -11.74
N ASP A 530 7.43 6.76 -12.85
CA ASP A 530 8.00 5.41 -12.90
C ASP A 530 9.47 5.41 -12.47
N LEU A 531 10.28 6.35 -12.98
CA LEU A 531 11.70 6.45 -12.64
C LEU A 531 11.93 7.01 -11.23
N ALA A 532 11.15 8.01 -10.81
CA ALA A 532 11.22 8.56 -9.45
C ALA A 532 10.83 7.50 -8.41
N SER A 533 9.80 6.70 -8.68
CA SER A 533 9.39 5.59 -7.80
C SER A 533 10.48 4.54 -7.65
N ARG A 534 11.18 4.17 -8.74
CA ARG A 534 12.32 3.25 -8.68
C ARG A 534 13.46 3.82 -7.82
N LEU A 535 13.76 5.09 -7.98
CA LEU A 535 14.78 5.77 -7.17
C LEU A 535 14.39 5.79 -5.68
N ASP A 536 13.13 6.09 -5.37
CA ASP A 536 12.60 6.15 -4.00
C ASP A 536 12.69 4.79 -3.30
N VAL A 537 12.28 3.72 -3.99
CA VAL A 537 12.39 2.34 -3.47
C VAL A 537 13.85 1.98 -3.17
N LEU A 538 14.77 2.25 -4.10
CA LEU A 538 16.17 1.89 -3.92
C LEU A 538 16.86 2.72 -2.83
N LEU A 539 16.49 3.98 -2.66
CA LEU A 539 16.93 4.80 -1.53
C LEU A 539 16.36 4.30 -0.19
N ALA A 540 15.08 3.86 -0.18
CA ALA A 540 14.45 3.27 1.00
C ALA A 540 15.19 1.99 1.44
N LEU A 541 15.48 1.08 0.49
CA LEU A 541 16.24 -0.14 0.73
C LEU A 541 17.70 0.15 1.16
N ALA A 542 18.34 1.16 0.58
CA ALA A 542 19.69 1.59 0.99
C ALA A 542 19.69 2.16 2.41
N SER A 543 18.68 2.94 2.77
CA SER A 543 18.54 3.46 4.14
C SER A 543 18.34 2.34 5.16
N ALA A 544 17.48 1.35 4.85
CA ALA A 544 17.29 0.19 5.71
C ALA A 544 18.58 -0.64 5.84
N ALA A 545 19.27 -0.89 4.72
CA ALA A 545 20.52 -1.64 4.73
C ALA A 545 21.62 -0.98 5.57
N ARG A 546 21.69 0.34 5.55
CA ARG A 546 22.64 1.11 6.38
C ARG A 546 22.31 1.01 7.86
N ASP A 547 21.04 1.23 8.22
CA ASP A 547 20.65 1.31 9.63
C ASP A 547 20.72 -0.04 10.34
N TYR A 548 20.50 -1.15 9.59
CA TYR A 548 20.52 -2.51 10.13
C TYR A 548 21.80 -3.31 9.77
N GLY A 549 22.73 -2.70 9.06
CA GLY A 549 24.01 -3.35 8.71
C GLY A 549 23.81 -4.58 7.82
N TYR A 550 22.98 -4.46 6.77
CA TYR A 550 22.76 -5.54 5.81
C TYR A 550 23.86 -5.60 4.77
N SER A 551 24.14 -6.80 4.25
CA SER A 551 25.19 -7.06 3.27
C SER A 551 24.61 -7.31 1.86
N ARG A 552 25.44 -7.10 0.85
CA ARG A 552 25.09 -7.35 -0.55
C ARG A 552 25.05 -8.86 -0.82
N PRO A 553 23.91 -9.44 -1.26
CA PRO A 553 23.85 -10.82 -1.70
C PRO A 553 24.56 -10.99 -3.04
N ARG A 554 25.14 -12.20 -3.28
CA ARG A 554 25.72 -12.62 -4.56
C ARG A 554 24.80 -13.64 -5.21
N TYR A 555 24.62 -13.55 -6.52
CA TYR A 555 23.85 -14.52 -7.28
C TYR A 555 24.79 -15.42 -8.08
N SER A 556 24.60 -16.73 -7.94
CA SER A 556 25.44 -17.73 -8.62
C SER A 556 24.57 -18.68 -9.44
N PRO A 557 24.58 -18.59 -10.78
CA PRO A 557 23.84 -19.52 -11.63
C PRO A 557 24.33 -20.98 -11.51
N ARG A 558 25.54 -21.17 -10.98
CA ARG A 558 26.16 -22.50 -10.79
C ARG A 558 25.79 -23.11 -9.44
N LEU A 559 25.41 -22.32 -8.48
CA LEU A 559 24.99 -22.81 -7.17
C LEU A 559 23.54 -23.31 -7.28
N LEU A 560 23.36 -24.59 -7.10
CA LEU A 560 22.03 -25.19 -6.96
C LEU A 560 21.67 -25.22 -5.47
N GLY A 561 21.35 -24.05 -4.91
CA GLY A 561 21.04 -23.94 -3.50
C GLY A 561 21.24 -22.54 -2.92
N VAL A 562 21.41 -22.47 -1.62
CA VAL A 562 21.56 -21.23 -0.85
C VAL A 562 22.71 -21.42 0.13
N ARG A 563 23.57 -20.40 0.23
CA ARG A 563 24.64 -20.32 1.24
C ARG A 563 24.53 -18.98 1.96
N ILE A 564 24.29 -19.01 3.26
CA ILE A 564 24.14 -17.86 4.13
C ILE A 564 25.12 -18.01 5.28
N GLN A 565 25.99 -17.04 5.49
CA GLN A 565 26.91 -17.00 6.62
C GLN A 565 26.42 -15.99 7.66
N ASN A 566 26.36 -16.42 8.92
CA ASN A 566 25.93 -15.59 10.05
C ASN A 566 24.64 -14.80 9.77
N GLY A 567 23.63 -15.54 9.24
CA GLY A 567 22.32 -14.95 8.94
C GLY A 567 21.59 -14.54 10.21
N ARG A 568 20.81 -13.45 10.12
CA ARG A 568 20.00 -12.92 11.20
C ARG A 568 18.54 -12.86 10.75
N HIS A 569 17.61 -12.95 11.69
CA HIS A 569 16.19 -12.82 11.38
C HIS A 569 15.80 -11.35 11.45
N PRO A 570 15.42 -10.68 10.35
CA PRO A 570 15.26 -9.22 10.30
C PRO A 570 14.22 -8.65 11.28
N LEU A 571 13.17 -9.41 11.60
CA LEU A 571 12.16 -8.99 12.56
C LEU A 571 12.56 -9.33 14.01
N MET A 572 13.11 -10.53 14.25
CA MET A 572 13.45 -10.99 15.59
C MET A 572 14.65 -10.26 16.17
N GLU A 573 15.63 -9.85 15.36
CA GLU A 573 16.78 -9.07 15.84
C GLU A 573 16.38 -7.72 16.41
N LEU A 574 15.24 -7.16 16.01
CA LEU A 574 14.69 -5.92 16.55
C LEU A 574 13.89 -6.13 17.85
N CYS A 575 13.37 -7.34 18.06
CA CYS A 575 12.57 -7.68 19.23
C CYS A 575 13.42 -8.27 20.37
N ALA A 576 14.47 -9.03 20.05
CA ALA A 576 15.33 -9.67 21.03
C ALA A 576 16.41 -8.71 21.55
N ARG A 577 16.75 -8.81 22.84
CA ARG A 577 17.86 -8.03 23.42
C ARG A 577 19.20 -8.43 22.81
N THR A 578 19.39 -9.72 22.57
CA THR A 578 20.55 -10.31 21.90
C THR A 578 20.04 -11.33 20.90
N PHE A 579 20.52 -11.29 19.68
CA PHE A 579 20.18 -12.25 18.62
C PHE A 579 21.43 -13.03 18.24
N VAL A 580 21.32 -14.37 18.16
CA VAL A 580 22.43 -15.24 17.76
C VAL A 580 22.34 -15.52 16.27
N PRO A 581 23.33 -15.07 15.47
CA PRO A 581 23.37 -15.34 14.04
C PRO A 581 23.56 -16.82 13.75
N ASN A 582 22.90 -17.33 12.70
CA ASN A 582 23.02 -18.72 12.28
C ASN A 582 23.31 -18.85 10.79
N SER A 583 24.27 -19.72 10.45
CA SER A 583 24.58 -20.01 9.07
C SER A 583 23.65 -21.08 8.50
N ALA A 584 23.38 -21.00 7.18
CA ALA A 584 22.58 -21.97 6.46
C ALA A 584 23.24 -22.28 5.12
N GLU A 585 23.42 -23.56 4.83
CA GLU A 585 23.97 -24.01 3.56
C GLU A 585 23.15 -25.19 3.04
N CYS A 586 22.67 -25.11 1.82
CA CYS A 586 21.83 -26.14 1.21
C CYS A 586 22.19 -26.30 -0.27
N GLY A 587 22.36 -27.57 -0.69
CA GLY A 587 22.80 -27.92 -2.03
C GLY A 587 24.29 -28.29 -2.13
N GLY A 588 24.72 -28.74 -3.28
CA GLY A 588 26.08 -29.29 -3.44
C GLY A 588 26.32 -30.49 -2.52
N ASP A 589 27.47 -30.49 -1.86
CA ASP A 589 27.90 -31.58 -0.94
C ASP A 589 27.18 -31.55 0.42
N LYS A 590 26.42 -30.48 0.72
CA LYS A 590 25.76 -30.30 2.02
C LYS A 590 24.35 -30.89 2.10
N GLY A 591 23.92 -31.60 1.10
CA GLY A 591 22.58 -32.21 1.03
C GLY A 591 21.45 -31.19 0.72
N ARG A 592 20.30 -31.72 0.33
CA ARG A 592 19.13 -30.93 -0.06
C ARG A 592 18.03 -30.89 0.99
N VAL A 593 17.98 -31.91 1.87
CA VAL A 593 17.02 -32.03 2.94
C VAL A 593 17.72 -31.84 4.28
N LYS A 594 17.32 -30.81 5.01
CA LYS A 594 17.79 -30.49 6.37
C LYS A 594 16.73 -30.88 7.39
N VAL A 595 17.02 -31.82 8.24
CA VAL A 595 16.14 -32.24 9.34
C VAL A 595 16.68 -31.64 10.64
N ILE A 596 15.93 -30.69 11.20
CA ILE A 596 16.35 -29.92 12.38
C ILE A 596 15.59 -30.42 13.58
N THR A 597 16.33 -30.92 14.58
CA THR A 597 15.82 -31.41 15.86
C THR A 597 16.16 -30.44 16.99
N GLY A 598 15.58 -30.59 18.13
CA GLY A 598 15.87 -29.79 19.33
C GLY A 598 14.64 -29.53 20.19
N PRO A 599 14.82 -29.00 21.40
CA PRO A 599 13.74 -28.67 22.30
C PRO A 599 12.75 -27.64 21.74
N ASN A 600 11.56 -27.57 22.30
CA ASN A 600 10.66 -26.45 22.01
C ASN A 600 11.31 -25.14 22.51
N SER A 601 10.95 -24.03 21.94
CA SER A 601 11.51 -22.70 22.23
C SER A 601 13.01 -22.53 21.97
N SER A 602 13.72 -23.53 21.39
CA SER A 602 15.14 -23.44 21.05
C SER A 602 15.46 -22.62 19.78
N GLY A 603 14.45 -22.10 19.07
CA GLY A 603 14.64 -21.24 17.91
C GLY A 603 14.49 -21.92 16.54
N LYS A 604 14.12 -23.21 16.46
CA LYS A 604 14.00 -23.96 15.19
C LYS A 604 13.14 -23.22 14.13
N SER A 605 11.93 -22.79 14.50
CA SER A 605 11.02 -22.10 13.58
C SER A 605 11.55 -20.74 13.15
N ILE A 606 12.25 -20.03 14.02
CA ILE A 606 12.89 -18.74 13.72
C ILE A 606 14.02 -18.95 12.69
N TYR A 607 14.80 -20.02 12.84
CA TYR A 607 15.84 -20.36 11.86
C TYR A 607 15.24 -20.68 10.48
N LEU A 608 14.12 -21.42 10.39
CA LEU A 608 13.45 -21.68 9.12
C LEU A 608 12.96 -20.38 8.47
N LYS A 609 12.30 -19.52 9.25
CA LYS A 609 11.81 -18.22 8.78
C LYS A 609 12.97 -17.31 8.33
N GLN A 610 14.10 -17.32 9.05
CA GLN A 610 15.33 -16.58 8.71
C GLN A 610 15.83 -16.93 7.31
N VAL A 611 15.98 -18.23 7.00
CA VAL A 611 16.45 -18.69 5.69
C VAL A 611 15.48 -18.25 4.58
N GLY A 612 14.18 -18.39 4.82
CA GLY A 612 13.15 -17.97 3.88
C GLY A 612 13.18 -16.46 3.63
N LEU A 613 13.28 -15.64 4.69
CA LEU A 613 13.29 -14.17 4.60
C LEU A 613 14.55 -13.65 3.91
N ILE A 614 15.73 -14.16 4.23
CA ILE A 614 16.99 -13.77 3.57
C ILE A 614 16.92 -14.09 2.07
N THR A 615 16.43 -15.27 1.71
CA THR A 615 16.26 -15.67 0.31
C THR A 615 15.24 -14.76 -0.40
N PHE A 616 14.11 -14.48 0.24
CA PHE A 616 13.09 -13.57 -0.29
C PHE A 616 13.64 -12.16 -0.52
N MET A 617 14.32 -11.56 0.47
CA MET A 617 14.92 -10.23 0.37
C MET A 617 15.92 -10.14 -0.77
N ALA A 618 16.76 -11.17 -0.94
CA ALA A 618 17.69 -11.24 -2.08
C ALA A 618 16.94 -11.24 -3.42
N LEU A 619 15.84 -12.00 -3.55
CA LEU A 619 15.06 -12.11 -4.80
C LEU A 619 14.19 -10.87 -5.10
N VAL A 620 13.99 -10.01 -4.12
CA VAL A 620 13.43 -8.65 -4.32
C VAL A 620 14.50 -7.67 -4.82
N GLY A 621 15.78 -8.00 -4.63
CA GLY A 621 16.92 -7.15 -4.97
C GLY A 621 17.31 -6.19 -3.84
N SER A 622 17.09 -6.59 -2.59
CA SER A 622 17.53 -5.89 -1.39
C SER A 622 18.85 -6.46 -0.85
N PHE A 623 19.55 -5.68 -0.05
CA PHE A 623 20.59 -6.20 0.83
C PHE A 623 19.94 -7.05 1.93
N VAL A 624 20.70 -8.00 2.50
CA VAL A 624 20.18 -9.05 3.38
C VAL A 624 20.85 -9.04 4.76
N PRO A 625 20.14 -9.46 5.80
CA PRO A 625 20.66 -9.55 7.17
C PRO A 625 21.58 -10.79 7.34
N ALA A 626 22.73 -10.76 6.72
CA ALA A 626 23.77 -11.81 6.82
C ALA A 626 25.14 -11.17 6.70
N GLU A 627 26.19 -11.88 7.10
CA GLU A 627 27.55 -11.47 6.84
C GLU A 627 27.89 -11.66 5.34
N GLU A 628 27.59 -12.84 4.82
CA GLU A 628 27.63 -13.14 3.39
C GLU A 628 26.43 -13.99 3.00
N ALA A 629 25.90 -13.76 1.79
CA ALA A 629 24.83 -14.57 1.22
C ALA A 629 25.10 -14.83 -0.26
N GLU A 630 25.01 -16.09 -0.67
CA GLU A 630 25.08 -16.52 -2.05
C GLU A 630 23.81 -17.30 -2.38
N ILE A 631 23.06 -16.82 -3.36
CA ILE A 631 21.75 -17.36 -3.74
C ILE A 631 21.85 -17.95 -5.14
N GLY A 632 21.45 -19.20 -5.28
CA GLY A 632 21.32 -19.87 -6.55
C GLY A 632 20.00 -19.55 -7.26
N ALA A 633 19.71 -20.30 -8.33
CA ALA A 633 18.42 -20.21 -9.01
C ALA A 633 17.31 -20.78 -8.10
N VAL A 634 16.33 -19.95 -7.78
CA VAL A 634 15.15 -20.30 -6.97
C VAL A 634 13.89 -19.98 -7.77
N ASP A 635 13.05 -20.97 -7.98
CA ASP A 635 11.79 -20.86 -8.75
C ASP A 635 10.56 -20.70 -7.86
N ALA A 636 10.64 -21.18 -6.60
CA ALA A 636 9.54 -21.07 -5.64
C ALA A 636 10.04 -21.08 -4.19
N ILE A 637 9.26 -20.43 -3.31
CA ILE A 637 9.42 -20.49 -1.85
C ILE A 637 8.08 -20.85 -1.23
N PHE A 638 8.02 -22.00 -0.56
CA PHE A 638 6.82 -22.46 0.13
C PHE A 638 7.14 -22.76 1.58
N THR A 639 6.25 -22.35 2.47
CA THR A 639 6.35 -22.65 3.91
C THR A 639 5.10 -23.35 4.41
N ARG A 640 5.29 -24.23 5.40
CA ARG A 640 4.21 -24.90 6.15
C ARG A 640 4.59 -24.88 7.63
N ILE A 641 4.54 -23.71 8.21
CA ILE A 641 4.83 -23.46 9.62
C ILE A 641 3.53 -22.96 10.25
N HIS A 642 2.83 -23.81 10.98
CA HIS A 642 1.63 -23.37 11.69
C HIS A 642 2.01 -22.41 12.82
N SER A 643 1.60 -21.17 12.70
CA SER A 643 1.74 -20.13 13.73
C SER A 643 0.47 -19.95 14.57
N CYS A 644 -0.65 -20.50 14.15
CA CYS A 644 -1.93 -20.37 14.85
C CYS A 644 -2.55 -21.75 15.08
N GLU A 645 -2.71 -22.13 16.35
CA GLU A 645 -3.67 -23.14 16.74
C GLU A 645 -5.07 -22.60 16.45
N SER A 646 -5.70 -23.12 15.42
CA SER A 646 -7.06 -22.74 15.06
C SER A 646 -8.05 -23.40 16.02
N ILE A 647 -8.33 -22.72 17.12
CA ILE A 647 -9.46 -23.05 18.01
C ILE A 647 -10.79 -23.04 17.24
N SER A 648 -10.83 -22.32 16.11
CA SER A 648 -12.01 -22.21 15.23
C SER A 648 -12.32 -23.49 14.41
N LEU A 649 -11.39 -24.45 14.31
CA LEU A 649 -11.61 -25.68 13.53
C LEU A 649 -12.22 -26.81 14.33
N GLY A 650 -12.51 -26.65 15.64
CA GLY A 650 -13.24 -27.63 16.45
C GLY A 650 -12.58 -29.02 16.52
N LEU A 651 -11.27 -29.10 16.27
CA LEU A 651 -10.54 -30.36 16.34
C LEU A 651 -10.47 -30.82 17.79
N SER A 652 -11.02 -32.00 18.08
CA SER A 652 -10.90 -32.62 19.39
C SER A 652 -9.45 -32.99 19.69
N THR A 653 -9.08 -33.05 20.98
CA THR A 653 -7.76 -33.53 21.43
C THR A 653 -7.41 -34.90 20.86
N PHE A 654 -8.40 -35.76 20.61
CA PHE A 654 -8.23 -37.05 19.96
C PHE A 654 -7.75 -36.91 18.50
N MET A 655 -8.25 -35.92 17.76
CA MET A 655 -7.78 -35.66 16.39
C MET A 655 -6.37 -35.07 16.37
N ILE A 656 -5.97 -34.33 17.40
CA ILE A 656 -4.60 -33.82 17.56
C ILE A 656 -3.64 -34.99 17.85
N ASP A 657 -4.00 -35.93 18.69
CA ASP A 657 -3.20 -37.13 19.03
C ASP A 657 -3.11 -38.08 17.81
N LEU A 658 -4.20 -38.27 17.09
CA LEU A 658 -4.22 -39.06 15.84
C LEU A 658 -3.31 -38.44 14.78
N ASN A 659 -3.37 -37.12 14.64
CA ASN A 659 -2.48 -36.37 13.70
C ASN A 659 -1.01 -36.51 14.08
N GLN A 660 -0.62 -36.77 15.33
CA GLN A 660 0.79 -36.93 15.70
C GLN A 660 1.39 -38.26 15.19
N VAL A 661 0.68 -39.38 15.27
CA VAL A 661 1.17 -40.69 14.79
C VAL A 661 1.09 -40.77 13.28
N ASP A 662 -0.02 -40.37 12.69
CA ASP A 662 -0.18 -40.28 11.23
C ASP A 662 0.74 -39.20 10.64
N GLY A 663 0.95 -38.08 11.36
CA GLY A 663 1.85 -36.99 11.00
C GLY A 663 3.29 -37.44 10.86
N LEU A 664 3.82 -38.32 11.72
CA LEU A 664 5.18 -38.87 11.60
C LEU A 664 5.31 -39.75 10.35
N ALA A 665 4.33 -40.65 10.12
CA ALA A 665 4.34 -41.52 8.96
C ALA A 665 4.19 -40.74 7.67
N LEU A 666 3.31 -39.74 7.62
CA LEU A 666 3.11 -38.85 6.48
C LEU A 666 4.37 -38.02 6.20
N LEU A 667 4.98 -37.42 7.23
CA LEU A 667 6.21 -36.65 7.13
C LEU A 667 7.34 -37.52 6.56
N ALA A 668 7.52 -38.73 7.10
CA ALA A 668 8.54 -39.66 6.60
C ALA A 668 8.27 -40.07 5.13
N ALA A 669 7.02 -40.31 4.76
CA ALA A 669 6.62 -40.66 3.40
C ALA A 669 6.89 -39.50 2.41
N VAL A 670 6.53 -38.26 2.79
CA VAL A 670 6.76 -37.06 1.96
C VAL A 670 8.26 -36.81 1.76
N ILE A 671 9.06 -36.88 2.82
CA ILE A 671 10.52 -36.69 2.73
C ILE A 671 11.13 -37.80 1.86
N ARG A 672 10.72 -39.04 2.03
CA ARG A 672 11.17 -40.18 1.20
C ARG A 672 10.80 -39.98 -0.28
N HIS A 673 9.62 -39.49 -0.58
CA HIS A 673 9.20 -39.18 -1.92
C HIS A 673 10.13 -38.13 -2.55
N TRP A 674 10.42 -37.02 -1.87
CA TRP A 674 11.34 -36.00 -2.36
C TRP A 674 12.76 -36.56 -2.55
N LEU A 675 13.26 -37.35 -1.62
CA LEU A 675 14.58 -37.96 -1.73
C LEU A 675 14.68 -38.93 -2.92
N ALA A 676 13.58 -39.61 -3.28
CA ALA A 676 13.51 -40.48 -4.44
C ALA A 676 13.66 -39.74 -5.77
N LEU A 677 13.44 -38.41 -5.79
CA LEU A 677 13.68 -37.57 -6.98
C LEU A 677 15.19 -37.34 -7.27
N GLY A 678 16.04 -37.71 -6.34
CA GLY A 678 17.50 -37.59 -6.52
C GLY A 678 17.98 -36.17 -6.83
N PRO A 679 18.60 -35.90 -8.00
CA PRO A 679 19.11 -34.58 -8.34
C PRO A 679 18.05 -33.49 -8.48
N THR A 680 16.79 -33.86 -8.70
CA THR A 680 15.65 -32.92 -8.82
C THR A 680 14.89 -32.72 -7.50
N CYS A 681 15.39 -33.31 -6.39
CA CYS A 681 14.86 -33.10 -5.05
C CYS A 681 14.83 -31.59 -4.72
N PRO A 682 13.73 -31.01 -4.23
CA PRO A 682 13.71 -29.64 -3.77
C PRO A 682 14.63 -29.43 -2.56
N HIS A 683 15.00 -28.19 -2.28
CA HIS A 683 15.67 -27.82 -1.02
C HIS A 683 14.65 -27.74 0.08
N VAL A 684 14.78 -28.58 1.10
CA VAL A 684 13.78 -28.75 2.16
C VAL A 684 14.43 -28.53 3.53
N PHE A 685 13.83 -27.67 4.34
CA PHE A 685 14.19 -27.45 5.72
C PHE A 685 13.02 -27.89 6.60
N VAL A 686 13.20 -28.93 7.40
CA VAL A 686 12.16 -29.51 8.25
C VAL A 686 12.58 -29.37 9.71
N ALA A 687 11.77 -28.69 10.50
CA ALA A 687 11.90 -28.68 11.96
C ALA A 687 10.92 -29.68 12.57
N THR A 688 11.40 -30.58 13.40
CA THR A 688 10.58 -31.62 14.02
C THR A 688 10.96 -31.90 15.47
N ASN A 689 9.97 -32.22 16.28
CA ASN A 689 10.15 -32.75 17.61
C ASN A 689 10.08 -34.31 17.64
N PHE A 690 9.76 -34.92 16.49
CA PHE A 690 9.69 -36.36 16.34
C PHE A 690 11.08 -36.96 16.19
N LEU A 691 11.77 -37.17 17.35
CA LEU A 691 13.09 -37.83 17.36
C LEU A 691 13.01 -39.27 16.86
N SER A 692 11.84 -39.90 16.93
CA SER A 692 11.54 -41.21 16.34
C SER A 692 11.79 -41.28 14.84
N LEU A 693 11.66 -40.15 14.09
CA LEU A 693 12.03 -40.07 12.66
C LEU A 693 13.48 -40.52 12.40
N VAL A 694 14.37 -40.12 13.31
CA VAL A 694 15.80 -40.44 13.25
C VAL A 694 16.12 -41.75 13.98
N GLN A 695 15.59 -41.96 15.18
CA GLN A 695 15.85 -43.14 15.99
C GLN A 695 15.40 -44.45 15.32
N LEU A 696 14.26 -44.43 14.63
CA LEU A 696 13.72 -45.59 13.90
C LEU A 696 14.29 -45.66 12.44
N GLN A 697 15.22 -44.81 12.09
CA GLN A 697 15.86 -44.76 10.75
C GLN A 697 14.81 -44.72 9.61
N LEU A 698 13.74 -43.95 9.82
CA LEU A 698 12.63 -43.85 8.83
C LEU A 698 13.05 -43.17 7.53
N LEU A 699 14.14 -42.44 7.51
CA LEU A 699 14.70 -41.81 6.31
C LEU A 699 15.92 -42.60 5.79
N PRO A 700 16.11 -42.70 4.47
CA PRO A 700 17.28 -43.32 3.91
C PRO A 700 18.55 -42.52 4.27
N GLN A 701 19.61 -43.22 4.64
CA GLN A 701 20.92 -42.60 4.85
C GLN A 701 21.54 -42.30 3.48
N GLY A 702 22.00 -41.04 3.29
CA GLY A 702 22.61 -40.64 2.04
C GLY A 702 23.06 -39.20 2.04
N PRO A 703 23.81 -38.75 1.04
CA PRO A 703 24.41 -37.42 0.99
C PRO A 703 23.34 -36.30 0.81
N LEU A 704 22.11 -36.67 0.46
CA LEU A 704 21.02 -35.71 0.27
C LEU A 704 20.40 -35.26 1.57
N VAL A 705 20.57 -35.98 2.70
CA VAL A 705 20.00 -35.66 4.01
C VAL A 705 21.09 -35.23 4.96
N GLN A 706 20.88 -34.10 5.63
CA GLN A 706 21.73 -33.63 6.73
C GLN A 706 20.85 -33.41 7.98
N TYR A 707 21.35 -33.90 9.11
CA TYR A 707 20.73 -33.72 10.40
C TYR A 707 21.36 -32.53 11.13
N LEU A 708 20.55 -31.65 11.65
CA LEU A 708 20.93 -30.47 12.39
C LEU A 708 20.22 -30.46 13.75
N THR A 709 20.81 -29.83 14.74
CA THR A 709 20.20 -29.63 16.05
C THR A 709 20.45 -28.21 16.56
N MET A 710 19.58 -27.78 17.46
CA MET A 710 19.81 -26.54 18.20
C MET A 710 20.65 -26.85 19.43
N GLU A 711 21.77 -26.14 19.59
CA GLU A 711 22.69 -26.34 20.70
C GLU A 711 22.05 -25.96 22.03
N THR A 712 22.15 -26.87 23.01
CA THR A 712 21.62 -26.73 24.36
C THR A 712 22.58 -27.36 25.36
N CYS A 713 22.65 -26.80 26.56
CA CYS A 713 23.42 -27.37 27.67
C CYS A 713 22.51 -27.55 28.88
N GLU A 714 22.67 -28.69 29.58
CA GLU A 714 22.03 -28.95 30.88
C GLU A 714 22.94 -28.42 32.00
N ASP A 715 22.47 -27.46 32.75
CA ASP A 715 23.15 -26.95 33.95
C ASP A 715 22.30 -27.30 35.19
N GLY A 716 22.61 -28.43 35.76
CA GLY A 716 21.83 -28.97 36.87
C GLY A 716 20.42 -29.34 36.45
N ASN A 717 19.42 -28.60 36.94
CA ASN A 717 18.00 -28.79 36.59
C ASN A 717 17.52 -27.88 35.47
N ASP A 718 18.36 -26.89 35.05
CA ASP A 718 18.00 -25.92 34.07
C ASP A 718 18.54 -26.26 32.68
N LEU A 719 17.77 -25.93 31.62
CA LEU A 719 18.18 -26.08 30.24
C LEU A 719 18.53 -24.71 29.66
N VAL A 720 19.81 -24.56 29.30
CA VAL A 720 20.33 -23.33 28.69
C VAL A 720 20.29 -23.46 27.17
N PHE A 721 19.63 -22.52 26.48
CA PHE A 721 19.55 -22.47 25.04
C PHE A 721 20.62 -21.52 24.49
N PHE A 722 21.49 -22.01 23.59
CA PHE A 722 22.47 -21.18 22.91
C PHE A 722 21.90 -20.56 21.63
N TYR A 723 20.73 -21.02 21.16
CA TYR A 723 20.08 -20.58 19.91
C TYR A 723 20.97 -20.74 18.67
N GLN A 724 21.96 -21.61 18.74
CA GLN A 724 22.91 -21.89 17.66
C GLN A 724 22.63 -23.23 17.00
N VAL A 725 22.65 -23.25 15.66
CA VAL A 725 22.47 -24.47 14.87
C VAL A 725 23.81 -25.17 14.72
N CYS A 726 23.84 -26.46 15.02
CA CYS A 726 25.02 -27.33 14.81
C CYS A 726 24.62 -28.63 14.11
N GLU A 727 25.63 -29.37 13.58
CA GLU A 727 25.41 -30.69 12.99
C GLU A 727 25.15 -31.73 14.09
N GLY A 728 24.15 -32.57 13.87
CA GLY A 728 23.78 -33.61 14.83
C GLY A 728 22.29 -33.80 15.01
N VAL A 729 21.93 -34.59 16.04
CA VAL A 729 20.55 -34.88 16.41
C VAL A 729 20.38 -34.62 17.90
N ALA A 730 19.27 -34.03 18.32
CA ALA A 730 18.98 -33.84 19.75
C ALA A 730 18.85 -35.16 20.45
N SER A 731 19.40 -35.24 21.66
CA SER A 731 19.31 -36.44 22.53
C SER A 731 17.92 -36.64 23.10
N ALA A 732 17.21 -35.56 23.43
CA ALA A 732 15.88 -35.53 24.00
C ALA A 732 15.07 -34.32 23.53
N SER A 733 13.74 -34.40 23.67
CA SER A 733 12.85 -33.28 23.36
C SER A 733 12.79 -32.21 24.46
N HIS A 734 13.26 -32.51 25.67
CA HIS A 734 13.22 -31.69 26.89
C HIS A 734 11.84 -31.03 27.17
N ALA A 735 10.76 -31.70 26.76
CA ALA A 735 9.40 -31.19 26.87
C ALA A 735 9.00 -30.82 28.31
N SER A 736 9.52 -31.56 29.29
CA SER A 736 9.28 -31.29 30.72
C SER A 736 9.89 -29.97 31.19
N HIS A 737 11.08 -29.60 30.70
CA HIS A 737 11.71 -28.32 31.02
C HIS A 737 10.96 -27.14 30.39
N THR A 738 10.56 -27.29 29.14
CA THR A 738 9.73 -26.29 28.46
C THR A 738 8.38 -26.10 29.17
N ALA A 739 7.75 -27.17 29.64
CA ALA A 739 6.51 -27.13 30.41
C ALA A 739 6.69 -26.38 31.75
N ALA A 740 7.82 -26.58 32.42
CA ALA A 740 8.14 -25.84 33.64
C ALA A 740 8.33 -24.36 33.39
N GLN A 741 9.06 -23.98 32.32
CA GLN A 741 9.23 -22.61 31.93
C GLN A 741 7.92 -21.91 31.48
N ALA A 742 6.97 -22.69 30.94
CA ALA A 742 5.63 -22.24 30.62
C ALA A 742 4.70 -22.11 31.84
N GLY A 743 5.19 -22.46 33.04
CA GLY A 743 4.44 -22.29 34.28
C GLY A 743 3.49 -23.44 34.61
N LEU A 744 3.63 -24.64 34.00
CA LEU A 744 2.86 -25.80 34.40
C LEU A 744 3.24 -26.26 35.83
N PRO A 745 2.25 -26.72 36.65
CA PRO A 745 2.52 -27.20 38.00
C PRO A 745 3.46 -28.41 37.99
N ASP A 746 4.42 -28.44 38.93
CA ASP A 746 5.45 -29.48 39.05
C ASP A 746 4.86 -30.91 39.17
N LYS A 747 3.70 -31.04 39.79
CA LYS A 747 2.98 -32.33 39.91
C LYS A 747 2.56 -32.88 38.55
N LEU A 748 2.09 -32.01 37.65
CA LEU A 748 1.71 -32.42 36.30
C LEU A 748 2.94 -32.78 35.46
N ILE A 749 4.02 -32.03 35.61
CA ILE A 749 5.29 -32.29 34.91
C ILE A 749 5.90 -33.64 35.37
N ALA A 750 5.92 -33.89 36.68
CA ALA A 750 6.40 -35.15 37.24
C ALA A 750 5.58 -36.34 36.70
N ARG A 751 4.26 -36.20 36.66
CA ARG A 751 3.39 -37.26 36.13
C ARG A 751 3.58 -37.44 34.62
N GLY A 752 3.76 -36.35 33.87
CA GLY A 752 4.07 -36.42 32.44
C GLY A 752 5.37 -37.18 32.16
N LYS A 753 6.42 -36.97 32.98
CA LYS A 753 7.69 -37.74 32.92
C LYS A 753 7.44 -39.22 33.19
N GLU A 754 6.73 -39.55 34.24
CA GLU A 754 6.42 -40.95 34.62
C GLU A 754 5.65 -41.69 33.51
N VAL A 755 4.61 -41.04 32.94
CA VAL A 755 3.85 -41.60 31.81
C VAL A 755 4.72 -41.80 30.58
N SER A 756 5.61 -40.85 30.29
CA SER A 756 6.56 -40.94 29.18
C SER A 756 7.52 -42.13 29.34
N ASP A 757 7.98 -42.40 30.58
CA ASP A 757 8.86 -43.52 30.89
C ASP A 757 8.11 -44.87 30.79
N PHE A 758 6.82 -44.91 31.14
CA PHE A 758 5.99 -46.11 30.93
C PHE A 758 5.82 -46.42 29.45
N ILE A 759 5.54 -45.39 28.63
CA ILE A 759 5.41 -45.56 27.18
C ILE A 759 6.74 -46.02 26.55
N ARG A 760 7.88 -45.45 26.94
CA ARG A 760 9.21 -45.87 26.47
C ARG A 760 9.56 -47.32 26.85
N SER A 761 9.15 -47.72 28.04
CA SER A 761 9.44 -49.08 28.55
C SER A 761 8.39 -50.11 28.13
N GLY A 762 7.38 -49.73 27.36
CA GLY A 762 6.30 -50.62 26.94
C GLY A 762 5.40 -51.07 28.09
N LYS A 763 5.45 -50.41 29.23
CA LYS A 763 4.65 -50.72 30.40
C LYS A 763 3.28 -50.07 30.31
N PRO A 764 2.20 -50.73 30.79
CA PRO A 764 0.88 -50.13 30.78
C PRO A 764 0.85 -48.90 31.70
N ILE A 765 0.20 -47.83 31.24
CA ILE A 765 0.03 -46.59 31.98
C ILE A 765 -0.86 -46.92 33.19
N GLN A 766 -0.31 -46.75 34.38
CA GLN A 766 -1.11 -46.92 35.60
C GLN A 766 -1.83 -45.61 35.93
N PRO A 767 -3.15 -45.61 36.17
CA PRO A 767 -3.86 -44.47 36.67
C PRO A 767 -3.28 -44.03 38.04
N VAL A 768 -3.26 -42.71 38.26
CA VAL A 768 -2.88 -42.19 39.59
C VAL A 768 -3.85 -42.79 40.59
N LYS A 769 -3.38 -43.60 41.55
CA LYS A 769 -4.23 -44.09 42.63
C LYS A 769 -4.73 -42.88 43.42
N GLU A 770 -6.00 -42.59 43.27
CA GLU A 770 -6.67 -41.46 43.92
C GLU A 770 -6.86 -41.75 45.43
N LEU A 771 -5.79 -41.68 46.19
CA LEU A 771 -5.86 -41.55 47.66
C LEU A 771 -6.60 -40.26 48.10
N LEU A 772 -6.70 -39.29 47.18
CA LEU A 772 -7.44 -38.05 47.39
C LEU A 772 -8.96 -38.22 47.23
N LYS A 773 -9.43 -39.08 46.32
CA LYS A 773 -10.87 -39.29 46.13
C LYS A 773 -11.54 -40.08 47.25
N GLU A 774 -10.87 -41.04 47.89
CA GLU A 774 -11.42 -41.72 49.04
C GLU A 774 -11.65 -40.77 50.23
N LYS A 775 -10.68 -39.96 50.62
CA LYS A 775 -10.86 -38.91 51.64
C LYS A 775 -11.86 -37.82 51.25
N GLN A 776 -11.89 -37.43 49.97
CA GLN A 776 -12.85 -36.43 49.45
C GLN A 776 -14.26 -37.02 49.44
N MET A 777 -14.41 -38.29 49.04
CA MET A 777 -15.67 -39.05 49.08
C MET A 777 -16.18 -39.25 50.51
N GLU A 778 -15.28 -39.57 51.44
CA GLU A 778 -15.56 -39.69 52.87
C GLU A 778 -16.00 -38.36 53.50
N ASN A 779 -15.35 -37.29 53.14
CA ASN A 779 -15.73 -35.93 53.55
C ASN A 779 -17.08 -35.49 52.93
N CYS A 780 -17.31 -35.73 51.65
CA CYS A 780 -18.61 -35.47 51.01
C CYS A 780 -19.72 -36.32 51.65
N GLN A 781 -19.46 -37.63 51.98
CA GLN A 781 -20.42 -38.51 52.60
C GLN A 781 -20.78 -38.02 53.98
N THR A 782 -19.79 -37.62 54.81
CA THR A 782 -19.99 -37.00 56.12
C THR A 782 -20.82 -35.73 56.10
N LEU A 783 -20.65 -34.92 55.04
CA LEU A 783 -21.37 -33.68 54.84
C LEU A 783 -22.85 -33.94 54.46
N VAL A 784 -23.06 -34.91 53.55
CA VAL A 784 -24.40 -35.38 53.19
C VAL A 784 -25.12 -36.01 54.43
N ASP A 785 -24.44 -36.79 55.22
CA ASP A 785 -25.01 -37.39 56.48
C ASP A 785 -25.33 -36.29 57.50
N LYS A 786 -24.56 -35.21 57.59
CA LYS A 786 -24.89 -34.04 58.39
C LYS A 786 -26.13 -33.30 57.88
N PHE A 787 -26.21 -33.10 56.58
CA PHE A 787 -27.37 -32.48 55.97
C PHE A 787 -28.65 -33.24 56.09
N LEU A 788 -28.60 -34.58 55.96
CA LEU A 788 -29.75 -35.48 56.11
C LEU A 788 -30.23 -35.57 57.57
N LYS A 789 -29.43 -35.20 58.56
CA LYS A 789 -29.78 -35.13 59.97
C LYS A 789 -30.38 -33.81 60.42
N LEU A 790 -30.42 -32.83 59.53
CA LEU A 790 -31.06 -31.54 59.83
C LEU A 790 -32.57 -31.68 59.78
N ASP A 791 -33.24 -31.15 60.77
CA ASP A 791 -34.67 -31.02 60.77
C ASP A 791 -35.08 -29.78 60.02
N LEU A 792 -35.50 -29.96 58.73
CA LEU A 792 -35.85 -28.87 57.84
C LEU A 792 -37.16 -28.19 58.23
N GLU A 793 -37.93 -28.74 59.21
CA GLU A 793 -39.16 -28.10 59.69
C GLU A 793 -38.91 -27.26 60.98
N ASP A 794 -37.70 -27.26 61.53
CA ASP A 794 -37.32 -26.42 62.66
C ASP A 794 -37.15 -24.95 62.24
N PRO A 795 -38.01 -24.02 62.72
CA PRO A 795 -37.93 -22.63 62.37
C PRO A 795 -36.67 -21.89 62.89
N SER A 796 -35.86 -22.53 63.73
CA SER A 796 -34.58 -21.99 64.23
C SER A 796 -33.38 -22.36 63.35
N LEU A 797 -33.56 -23.18 62.33
CA LEU A 797 -32.50 -23.65 61.47
C LEU A 797 -32.21 -22.61 60.42
N ASP A 798 -30.99 -22.06 60.47
CA ASP A 798 -30.47 -21.13 59.43
C ASP A 798 -29.61 -21.92 58.43
N LEU A 799 -30.18 -22.21 57.29
CA LEU A 799 -29.49 -22.89 56.17
C LEU A 799 -28.29 -22.12 55.61
N ASP A 800 -28.29 -20.79 55.67
CA ASP A 800 -27.19 -19.99 55.20
C ASP A 800 -25.97 -20.09 56.13
N ILE A 801 -26.20 -20.29 57.43
CA ILE A 801 -25.13 -20.58 58.39
C ILE A 801 -24.53 -21.97 58.11
N PHE A 802 -25.36 -22.97 57.87
CA PHE A 802 -24.86 -24.31 57.50
C PHE A 802 -24.06 -24.29 56.19
N MET A 803 -24.55 -23.57 55.16
CA MET A 803 -23.85 -23.42 53.87
C MET A 803 -22.49 -22.71 54.06
N SER A 804 -22.46 -21.65 54.83
CA SER A 804 -21.24 -20.84 55.04
C SER A 804 -20.20 -21.49 55.96
N GLN A 805 -20.63 -22.27 57.00
CA GLN A 805 -19.70 -22.82 57.98
C GLN A 805 -19.29 -24.26 57.71
N GLU A 806 -20.13 -25.06 57.06
CA GLU A 806 -19.86 -26.46 56.82
C GLU A 806 -19.61 -26.78 55.32
N VAL A 807 -20.45 -26.25 54.40
CA VAL A 807 -20.39 -26.60 52.98
C VAL A 807 -19.28 -25.85 52.26
N LEU A 808 -19.21 -24.51 52.41
CA LEU A 808 -18.21 -23.70 51.69
C LEU A 808 -16.75 -24.01 52.11
N PRO A 809 -16.42 -24.20 53.42
CA PRO A 809 -15.08 -24.62 53.81
C PRO A 809 -14.70 -26.00 53.28
N ALA A 810 -15.67 -26.95 53.30
CA ALA A 810 -15.43 -28.29 52.76
C ALA A 810 -15.28 -28.29 51.24
N ALA A 811 -16.04 -27.46 50.50
CA ALA A 811 -15.91 -27.30 49.06
C ALA A 811 -14.58 -26.64 48.68
N THR A 812 -14.12 -25.64 49.45
CA THR A 812 -12.81 -25.00 49.24
C THR A 812 -11.63 -25.90 49.58
N ALA A 813 -11.82 -26.87 50.46
CA ALA A 813 -10.81 -27.90 50.79
C ALA A 813 -10.75 -29.02 49.73
N VAL A 814 -11.79 -29.15 48.87
CA VAL A 814 -11.90 -30.14 47.78
C VAL A 814 -11.44 -29.59 46.42
N LEU A 815 -11.55 -28.28 46.19
CA LEU A 815 -10.94 -27.55 45.07
C LEU A 815 -9.47 -27.27 45.33
#